data_3bdf8443899dcec876a79db91f2e4dd1
#
_entry.id   3bdf8443899dcec876a79db91f2e4dd1
#
_cell.length_a   1.000
_cell.length_b   1.000
_cell.length_c   1.000
_cell.angle_alpha   90.00
_cell.angle_beta   90.00
_cell.angle_gamma   90.00
#
_symmetry.space_group_name_H-M   'P 1'
#
loop_
_entity.id
_entity.type
_entity.pdbx_description
1 polymer ?
#
loop_
_entity_poly.entity_id
_entity_poly.type
_entity_poly.pdbx_seq_one_letter_code
_entity_poly.pdbx_strand_id
1 'polypeptide(L)'
;GFAYHEGAQNPDFNRQHGIYNFRYEEPWSAWFYLPPDAPTDLTLEQLFAYPQKREQHPNLAEIVKVCGVQDEQGRFSLRAQKTDPVHWAGGQTLYNFLVNADPDIGRDEGRGARDRVTKASVMDKTLQTVLSDERLDGVYFDGFGEWVSPNENYRRDHWRVADFPLTFSWRTKRPTQLAAFGIYEYLAYAAEQLHAAGKLVMANGFGYGFFPFHAHWVDVGGNEIRWTRQRDDFAFFDYRRVLAYRKPFLPLNNEFFDREFTGEIAEEYFRWALFYGFPPSCFAPGAGAFGNYWNTPEFHNRDRHLFRRYVPLIVRLCEAGWEPVTHAWSDNGRVLVERFGRWSEGNLHFTVYNATDELQNATIAIDAVKLGLRERDIRNLTVWVLTDLKSFPFAVGETKFSRLTILLGGTLSPRETAVLWLTPSEGITPSMASLAQTHLRRAVSKSQRRPQAPETLKEATKQAAETLPKTAAEWVRWLARLQELADAWQQQPDGSNIAADFAEAQRIVGAMVREMLALQTDAVLPESLAAGETVRLPVDVRNAGKETVKEAKLVASLRMTNEPMTNDQMSDGQVAELPLGELTPRALRRELLVLKVPTEWEGQRATLRVVLEGTVMGAKVTLPIDELTLRILPPLEISVTPFGGEPSILVRLRNNTGESRKVAISVESSLEFVPREVTLKARATTEVKLVAVKPPSELQLASAKVKTEGDEGRGTRDGVTKWLSLIALPTSGNLLRNGSFEEGDKPPLPSWNFYGVGYKLSDDAIDGKRGIFCESDDMQTMRGAMQTVALNQTEPIPLILHGFSKGENVFPANLSGDYSLYLDARYVDGSPLWGEIVPFGGTRDGRRGTGWQWGWRLIVPEKPIREAVVYALFRYRKGRAWFDGVGLTELRLPPNLAKVEGNAPEMLPLTDGDFRTMWQGKGESVIPLAVSPMAMVRQVAIWWRSPERRAETVRVEIWDGSAWKRVTERPTDADSWLTVVDFTAVKTSRLRVILRGSDYAVREVEVRWQ
;
A
#
# COMPACT_ATOMS: atom_id res chain seq x y z
N GLY A 1 18.78 -3.95 16.30
CA GLY A 1 17.91 -3.47 15.24
C GLY A 1 16.90 -2.48 15.76
N PHE A 2 16.43 -1.61 14.90
CA PHE A 2 15.35 -0.69 15.23
C PHE A 2 14.05 -1.47 15.38
N ALA A 3 13.59 -1.66 16.59
CA ALA A 3 12.29 -2.18 16.87
C ALA A 3 11.77 -1.52 18.16
N TYR A 4 10.56 -1.02 18.09
CA TYR A 4 9.86 -0.38 19.19
C TYR A 4 8.58 -1.15 19.45
N HIS A 5 8.23 -1.35 20.70
CA HIS A 5 6.99 -2.01 21.07
C HIS A 5 6.22 -1.17 22.09
N GLU A 6 5.07 -0.70 21.66
CA GLU A 6 4.21 0.16 22.47
C GLU A 6 3.48 -0.66 23.51
N GLY A 7 3.29 -1.18 24.20
CA GLY A 7 2.49 -1.98 25.16
C GLY A 7 3.34 -2.82 26.07
N ALA A 8 4.59 -3.03 25.77
CA ALA A 8 5.55 -3.80 26.56
C ALA A 8 5.02 -5.14 27.07
N GLN A 9 4.25 -5.86 26.24
CA GLN A 9 3.58 -7.10 26.64
C GLN A 9 4.53 -8.26 26.96
N ASN A 10 5.73 -8.25 26.40
CA ASN A 10 6.75 -9.25 26.65
C ASN A 10 8.15 -8.61 26.77
N PRO A 11 8.42 -7.88 27.86
CA PRO A 11 9.63 -7.09 28.00
C PRO A 11 10.92 -7.90 27.98
N ASP A 12 10.92 -9.12 28.51
CA ASP A 12 12.10 -9.99 28.50
C ASP A 12 12.44 -10.45 27.07
N PHE A 13 11.45 -10.88 26.30
CA PHE A 13 11.61 -11.22 24.90
C PHE A 13 12.12 -10.04 24.10
N ASN A 14 11.50 -8.88 24.27
CA ASN A 14 11.87 -7.69 23.55
C ASN A 14 13.32 -7.27 23.84
N ARG A 15 13.72 -7.24 25.09
CA ARG A 15 15.09 -6.93 25.49
C ARG A 15 16.11 -7.91 24.89
N GLN A 16 15.83 -9.24 24.95
CA GLN A 16 16.67 -10.24 24.31
C GLN A 16 16.85 -10.06 22.79
N HIS A 17 15.88 -9.41 22.15
CA HIS A 17 15.87 -9.18 20.69
C HIS A 17 16.28 -7.75 20.30
N GLY A 18 16.67 -6.91 21.26
CA GLY A 18 17.03 -5.52 21.02
C GLY A 18 15.85 -4.65 20.58
N ILE A 19 14.65 -4.96 21.08
CA ILE A 19 13.41 -4.22 20.86
C ILE A 19 13.20 -3.30 22.05
N TYR A 20 13.02 -2.01 21.80
CA TYR A 20 12.70 -1.04 22.84
C TYR A 20 11.27 -1.20 23.34
N ASN A 21 11.09 -1.16 24.66
CA ASN A 21 9.82 -1.37 25.33
C ASN A 21 9.25 -0.08 25.88
N PHE A 22 8.09 0.31 25.41
CA PHE A 22 7.37 1.50 25.89
C PHE A 22 6.06 1.12 26.54
N ARG A 23 5.77 1.68 27.73
CA ARG A 23 4.44 1.58 28.34
C ARG A 23 3.52 2.62 27.75
N TYR A 24 2.32 2.19 27.39
CA TYR A 24 1.29 3.02 26.79
C TYR A 24 0.63 3.95 27.79
N GLU A 25 0.45 5.21 27.44
CA GLU A 25 -0.35 6.22 28.15
C GLU A 25 -1.03 7.16 27.15
N GLU A 26 -2.18 7.69 27.57
CA GLU A 26 -3.01 8.60 26.81
C GLU A 26 -3.34 9.85 27.63
N PRO A 27 -2.51 10.90 27.63
CA PRO A 27 -2.57 11.99 28.61
C PRO A 27 -3.78 12.91 28.45
N TRP A 28 -4.41 12.94 27.30
CA TRP A 28 -5.42 13.90 26.91
C TRP A 28 -6.87 13.43 27.09
N SER A 29 -7.12 12.18 27.38
CA SER A 29 -8.46 11.56 27.30
C SER A 29 -8.90 10.86 28.57
N ALA A 30 -10.21 10.78 28.72
CA ALA A 30 -10.90 9.89 29.64
C ALA A 30 -12.05 9.20 28.92
N TRP A 31 -11.92 7.89 28.71
CA TRP A 31 -12.83 7.09 27.91
C TRP A 31 -13.83 6.32 28.77
N PHE A 32 -15.12 6.46 28.45
CA PHE A 32 -16.20 5.61 28.95
C PHE A 32 -16.63 4.68 27.82
N TYR A 33 -16.57 3.38 28.09
CA TYR A 33 -16.96 2.32 27.16
C TYR A 33 -18.28 1.74 27.62
N LEU A 34 -19.34 1.99 26.88
CA LEU A 34 -20.67 1.50 27.16
C LEU A 34 -21.00 0.31 26.25
N PRO A 35 -21.76 -0.69 26.73
CA PRO A 35 -22.14 -1.82 25.91
C PRO A 35 -22.95 -1.37 24.67
N PRO A 36 -23.03 -2.21 23.62
CA PRO A 36 -23.67 -1.86 22.36
C PRO A 36 -25.16 -1.46 22.48
N ASP A 37 -25.84 -1.94 23.50
CA ASP A 37 -27.26 -1.68 23.83
C ASP A 37 -27.43 -0.48 24.73
N ALA A 38 -26.37 0.19 25.17
CA ALA A 38 -26.49 1.36 26.03
C ALA A 38 -27.15 2.54 25.29
N PRO A 39 -27.97 3.35 26.00
CA PRO A 39 -28.52 4.58 25.44
C PRO A 39 -27.43 5.54 24.97
N THR A 40 -27.69 6.28 23.89
CA THR A 40 -26.77 7.26 23.31
C THR A 40 -27.00 8.69 23.79
N ASP A 41 -28.05 8.92 24.55
CA ASP A 41 -28.53 10.22 25.02
C ASP A 41 -28.48 10.37 26.56
N LEU A 42 -27.51 9.71 27.18
CA LEU A 42 -27.32 9.76 28.63
C LEU A 42 -26.92 11.18 29.09
N THR A 43 -27.53 11.62 30.20
CA THR A 43 -27.06 12.79 30.93
C THR A 43 -25.67 12.50 31.53
N LEU A 44 -24.90 13.53 31.87
CA LEU A 44 -23.58 13.36 32.50
C LEU A 44 -23.70 12.58 33.83
N GLU A 45 -24.75 12.81 34.62
CA GLU A 45 -24.99 12.07 35.87
C GLU A 45 -25.21 10.58 35.61
N GLN A 46 -26.06 10.26 34.62
CA GLN A 46 -26.30 8.87 34.20
C GLN A 46 -25.04 8.22 33.65
N LEU A 47 -24.28 8.93 32.81
CA LEU A 47 -23.03 8.43 32.27
C LEU A 47 -21.98 8.15 33.37
N PHE A 48 -21.84 9.06 34.34
CA PHE A 48 -20.89 8.88 35.44
C PHE A 48 -21.33 7.78 36.42
N ALA A 49 -22.63 7.53 36.55
CA ALA A 49 -23.17 6.43 37.34
C ALA A 49 -23.18 5.09 36.57
N TYR A 50 -22.92 5.08 35.27
CA TYR A 50 -23.01 3.88 34.47
C TYR A 50 -21.91 2.88 34.87
N PRO A 51 -22.23 1.58 35.07
CA PRO A 51 -21.25 0.58 35.47
C PRO A 51 -20.15 0.43 34.42
N GLN A 52 -18.92 0.69 34.83
CA GLN A 52 -17.74 0.51 33.94
C GLN A 52 -17.19 -0.90 34.10
N LYS A 53 -16.60 -1.45 32.99
CA LYS A 53 -15.90 -2.73 33.09
C LYS A 53 -14.71 -2.61 34.04
N ARG A 54 -14.35 -3.71 34.72
CA ARG A 54 -13.23 -3.78 35.68
C ARG A 54 -11.85 -3.31 35.13
N GLU A 55 -11.69 -3.31 33.83
CA GLU A 55 -10.45 -2.89 33.15
C GLU A 55 -10.31 -1.35 33.07
N GLN A 56 -11.34 -0.61 33.39
CA GLN A 56 -11.34 0.84 33.39
C GLN A 56 -10.97 1.39 34.76
N HIS A 57 -10.37 2.59 34.77
CA HIS A 57 -9.98 3.23 36.02
C HIS A 57 -11.21 3.48 36.91
N PRO A 58 -11.26 3.00 38.18
CA PRO A 58 -12.44 3.09 39.02
C PRO A 58 -12.90 4.51 39.33
N ASN A 59 -12.02 5.50 39.16
CA ASN A 59 -12.29 6.91 39.46
C ASN A 59 -12.47 7.78 38.22
N LEU A 60 -12.89 7.19 37.11
CA LEU A 60 -12.95 7.89 35.80
C LEU A 60 -13.85 9.12 35.84
N ALA A 61 -15.01 9.02 36.50
CA ALA A 61 -15.93 10.14 36.73
C ALA A 61 -15.29 11.28 37.53
N GLU A 62 -14.50 10.96 38.55
CA GLU A 62 -13.78 11.97 39.35
C GLU A 62 -12.68 12.63 38.54
N ILE A 63 -11.94 11.88 37.74
CA ILE A 63 -10.95 12.44 36.80
C ILE A 63 -11.58 13.46 35.87
N VAL A 64 -12.75 13.14 35.27
CA VAL A 64 -13.46 14.09 34.38
C VAL A 64 -13.92 15.33 35.15
N LYS A 65 -14.48 15.17 36.35
CA LYS A 65 -14.93 16.30 37.17
C LYS A 65 -13.78 17.24 37.54
N VAL A 66 -12.61 16.68 37.88
CA VAL A 66 -11.43 17.44 38.31
C VAL A 66 -10.61 17.96 37.14
N CYS A 67 -10.36 17.14 36.11
CA CYS A 67 -9.44 17.42 35.01
C CYS A 67 -10.14 17.76 33.68
N GLY A 68 -11.46 17.56 33.54
CA GLY A 68 -12.16 17.74 32.26
C GLY A 68 -12.07 19.16 31.76
N VAL A 69 -11.70 19.32 30.48
CA VAL A 69 -11.67 20.57 29.76
C VAL A 69 -13.10 21.08 29.55
N GLN A 70 -13.36 22.38 29.79
CA GLN A 70 -14.65 23.00 29.63
C GLN A 70 -14.63 24.18 28.68
N ASP A 71 -15.74 24.35 27.95
CA ASP A 71 -16.01 25.54 27.16
C ASP A 71 -16.41 26.76 28.02
N GLU A 72 -16.71 27.88 27.36
CA GLU A 72 -17.08 29.13 28.00
C GLU A 72 -18.43 29.12 28.72
N GLN A 73 -19.25 28.07 28.50
CA GLN A 73 -20.51 27.83 29.20
C GLN A 73 -20.35 26.79 30.33
N GLY A 74 -19.16 26.29 30.58
CA GLY A 74 -18.87 25.29 31.60
C GLY A 74 -19.24 23.86 31.18
N ARG A 75 -19.50 23.60 29.89
CA ARG A 75 -19.76 22.26 29.36
C ARG A 75 -18.46 21.55 29.06
N PHE A 76 -18.38 20.26 29.41
CA PHE A 76 -17.21 19.45 29.11
C PHE A 76 -17.00 19.26 27.60
N SER A 77 -15.75 19.31 27.18
CA SER A 77 -15.34 18.92 25.83
C SER A 77 -15.48 17.40 25.73
N LEU A 78 -16.50 16.95 25.01
CA LEU A 78 -16.91 15.56 24.91
C LEU A 78 -17.11 15.17 23.46
N ARG A 79 -16.57 14.02 23.08
CA ARG A 79 -16.88 13.32 21.82
C ARG A 79 -17.62 12.02 22.14
N ALA A 80 -18.83 11.86 21.62
CA ALA A 80 -19.60 10.62 21.70
C ALA A 80 -19.60 9.95 20.32
N GLN A 81 -19.38 8.64 20.29
CA GLN A 81 -19.33 7.86 19.06
C GLN A 81 -19.90 6.46 19.31
N LYS A 82 -20.89 6.06 18.53
CA LYS A 82 -21.27 4.66 18.41
C LYS A 82 -20.39 3.99 17.38
N THR A 83 -19.77 2.88 17.75
CA THR A 83 -18.84 2.16 16.87
C THR A 83 -19.57 1.05 16.11
N ASP A 84 -19.06 0.69 14.94
CA ASP A 84 -19.55 -0.49 14.22
C ASP A 84 -19.10 -1.78 14.92
N PRO A 85 -19.81 -2.90 14.74
CA PRO A 85 -19.43 -4.21 15.32
C PRO A 85 -18.04 -4.68 14.90
N VAL A 86 -17.54 -4.22 13.74
CA VAL A 86 -16.21 -4.54 13.21
C VAL A 86 -15.13 -3.57 13.69
N HIS A 87 -15.50 -2.54 14.43
CA HIS A 87 -14.57 -1.60 15.05
C HIS A 87 -13.81 -2.30 16.20
N TRP A 88 -12.60 -1.85 16.56
CA TRP A 88 -11.86 -2.38 17.70
C TRP A 88 -12.66 -2.38 19.01
N ALA A 89 -13.60 -1.44 19.15
CA ALA A 89 -14.50 -1.35 20.30
C ALA A 89 -15.78 -2.20 20.15
N GLY A 90 -15.92 -3.02 19.11
CA GLY A 90 -16.95 -4.06 19.00
C GLY A 90 -18.39 -3.57 19.06
N GLY A 91 -18.72 -2.45 18.45
CA GLY A 91 -20.08 -1.89 18.45
C GLY A 91 -20.46 -1.10 19.72
N GLN A 92 -19.53 -0.92 20.65
CA GLN A 92 -19.74 -0.15 21.89
C GLN A 92 -20.01 1.32 21.58
N THR A 93 -20.70 1.99 22.52
CA THR A 93 -20.80 3.45 22.53
C THR A 93 -19.67 4.03 23.36
N LEU A 94 -18.88 4.89 22.74
CA LEU A 94 -17.73 5.52 23.35
C LEU A 94 -18.05 6.97 23.71
N TYR A 95 -17.74 7.37 24.94
CA TYR A 95 -17.73 8.77 25.36
C TYR A 95 -16.29 9.13 25.73
N ASN A 96 -15.70 10.05 24.99
CA ASN A 96 -14.34 10.51 25.22
C ASN A 96 -14.34 11.95 25.67
N PHE A 97 -13.90 12.18 26.92
CA PHE A 97 -13.72 13.51 27.47
C PHE A 97 -12.29 13.98 27.28
N LEU A 98 -12.13 15.19 26.80
CA LEU A 98 -10.82 15.86 26.82
C LEU A 98 -10.52 16.28 28.25
N VAL A 99 -9.33 15.91 28.73
CA VAL A 99 -8.86 16.22 30.08
C VAL A 99 -7.57 17.02 30.07
N ASN A 100 -7.37 17.85 31.07
CA ASN A 100 -6.11 18.53 31.34
C ASN A 100 -5.27 17.65 32.26
N ALA A 101 -4.08 17.29 31.80
CA ALA A 101 -3.15 16.42 32.52
C ALA A 101 -2.10 17.19 33.34
N ASP A 102 -2.22 18.48 33.45
CA ASP A 102 -1.32 19.32 34.24
C ASP A 102 -1.06 18.70 35.62
N PRO A 103 0.20 18.45 36.00
CA PRO A 103 0.55 17.78 37.25
C PRO A 103 0.12 18.50 38.50
N ASP A 104 -0.16 19.82 38.44
CA ASP A 104 -0.49 20.64 39.60
C ASP A 104 -2.00 20.74 39.87
N ILE A 105 -2.84 20.25 38.95
CA ILE A 105 -4.27 20.14 39.20
C ILE A 105 -4.53 19.23 40.40
N GLY A 106 -5.41 19.68 41.33
CA GLY A 106 -5.81 18.94 42.53
C GLY A 106 -4.79 18.92 43.66
N ARG A 107 -3.74 19.78 43.59
CA ARG A 107 -2.86 20.06 44.72
C ARG A 107 -3.47 21.22 45.48
N ASP A 108 -3.79 21.03 46.79
CA ASP A 108 -4.16 22.15 47.67
C ASP A 108 -2.91 22.93 48.07
N GLU A 109 -2.99 24.24 48.02
CA GLU A 109 -1.90 25.13 48.49
C GLU A 109 -1.54 24.78 49.93
N GLY A 110 -0.36 24.22 50.11
CA GLY A 110 0.26 24.00 51.42
C GLY A 110 0.35 22.58 51.96
N ARG A 111 -0.21 21.58 51.30
CA ARG A 111 -0.22 20.18 51.82
C ARG A 111 0.69 19.17 51.13
N GLY A 112 1.33 19.46 50.04
CA GLY A 112 2.33 18.58 49.42
C GLY A 112 1.86 17.22 48.84
N ALA A 113 0.60 16.88 49.03
CA ALA A 113 -0.03 15.66 48.52
C ALA A 113 -1.21 16.00 47.62
N ARG A 114 -1.42 15.23 46.57
CA ARG A 114 -2.61 15.32 45.74
C ARG A 114 -3.82 14.77 46.51
N ASP A 115 -4.71 15.64 46.93
CA ASP A 115 -5.90 15.26 47.71
C ASP A 115 -7.00 14.61 46.85
N ARG A 116 -6.89 14.72 45.51
CA ARG A 116 -7.87 14.22 44.54
C ARG A 116 -7.23 13.32 43.51
N VAL A 117 -8.02 12.39 42.96
CA VAL A 117 -7.60 11.58 41.83
C VAL A 117 -7.65 12.44 40.55
N THR A 118 -6.49 12.65 39.93
CA THR A 118 -6.31 13.44 38.73
C THR A 118 -5.79 12.57 37.59
N LYS A 119 -5.86 13.06 36.34
CA LYS A 119 -5.26 12.38 35.20
C LYS A 119 -3.75 12.16 35.41
N ALA A 120 -3.03 13.17 35.85
CA ALA A 120 -1.61 13.09 36.15
C ALA A 120 -1.33 12.03 37.24
N SER A 121 -2.11 11.99 38.34
CA SER A 121 -1.89 11.01 39.42
C SER A 121 -2.08 9.54 38.97
N VAL A 122 -2.87 9.32 37.95
CA VAL A 122 -3.05 7.97 37.34
C VAL A 122 -1.83 7.63 36.49
N MET A 123 -1.40 8.52 35.61
CA MET A 123 -0.25 8.32 34.73
C MET A 123 1.08 8.21 35.48
N ASP A 124 1.19 8.86 36.65
CA ASP A 124 2.36 8.71 37.53
C ASP A 124 2.60 7.25 37.96
N LYS A 125 1.56 6.42 38.06
CA LYS A 125 1.74 5.01 38.35
C LYS A 125 2.49 4.29 37.23
N THR A 126 2.15 4.58 35.98
CA THR A 126 2.88 4.07 34.81
C THR A 126 4.30 4.64 34.78
N LEU A 127 4.46 5.93 35.01
CA LEU A 127 5.76 6.57 35.07
C LEU A 127 6.67 5.93 36.11
N GLN A 128 6.19 5.71 37.35
CA GLN A 128 6.95 5.03 38.40
C GLN A 128 7.26 3.57 38.07
N THR A 129 6.33 2.86 37.40
CA THR A 129 6.58 1.50 36.90
C THR A 129 7.74 1.52 35.91
N VAL A 130 7.73 2.45 34.95
CA VAL A 130 8.81 2.56 33.95
C VAL A 130 10.14 2.95 34.61
N LEU A 131 10.12 3.86 35.56
CA LEU A 131 11.34 4.29 36.27
C LEU A 131 11.96 3.18 37.11
N SER A 132 11.16 2.28 37.66
CA SER A 132 11.61 1.17 38.55
C SER A 132 11.94 -0.13 37.81
N ASP A 133 11.44 -0.36 36.60
CA ASP A 133 11.66 -1.58 35.82
C ASP A 133 12.74 -1.36 34.76
N GLU A 134 13.90 -1.98 34.94
CA GLU A 134 15.02 -1.87 34.00
C GLU A 134 14.72 -2.47 32.61
N ARG A 135 13.69 -3.32 32.48
CA ARG A 135 13.28 -3.92 31.20
C ARG A 135 12.49 -2.98 30.30
N LEU A 136 12.01 -1.87 30.87
CA LEU A 136 11.22 -0.86 30.16
C LEU A 136 12.12 0.30 29.76
N ASP A 137 12.04 0.72 28.52
CA ASP A 137 12.90 1.76 27.95
C ASP A 137 12.26 3.14 28.00
N GLY A 138 10.93 3.24 28.15
CA GLY A 138 10.25 4.52 28.20
C GLY A 138 8.72 4.45 28.27
N VAL A 139 8.12 5.62 28.05
CA VAL A 139 6.65 5.78 27.96
C VAL A 139 6.29 6.17 26.51
N TYR A 140 5.26 5.52 25.97
CA TYR A 140 4.61 5.88 24.72
C TYR A 140 3.34 6.66 25.03
N PHE A 141 3.33 7.93 24.62
CA PHE A 141 2.17 8.79 24.75
C PHE A 141 1.38 8.81 23.45
N ASP A 142 0.14 8.35 23.52
CA ASP A 142 -0.78 8.35 22.39
C ASP A 142 -1.66 9.61 22.35
N GLY A 143 -2.16 9.96 21.17
CA GLY A 143 -3.24 10.90 20.99
C GLY A 143 -2.86 12.38 21.16
N PHE A 144 -1.64 12.79 20.91
CA PHE A 144 -1.27 14.22 20.88
C PHE A 144 -1.96 15.02 19.74
N GLY A 145 -2.90 14.43 19.10
CA GLY A 145 -3.27 14.73 17.76
C GLY A 145 -4.32 15.77 17.51
N GLU A 146 -4.98 15.47 16.49
CA GLU A 146 -5.80 16.32 15.63
C GLU A 146 -6.88 17.07 16.35
N TRP A 147 -7.58 16.47 17.30
CA TRP A 147 -8.74 17.11 17.91
C TRP A 147 -8.47 17.79 19.27
N VAL A 148 -7.31 17.52 19.85
CA VAL A 148 -6.86 18.17 21.09
C VAL A 148 -6.39 19.59 20.83
N SER A 149 -5.64 19.77 19.77
CA SER A 149 -4.93 21.01 19.47
C SER A 149 -5.80 22.26 19.38
N PRO A 150 -6.98 22.25 18.74
CA PRO A 150 -7.79 23.45 18.62
C PRO A 150 -8.66 23.73 19.83
N ASN A 151 -8.71 22.82 20.83
CA ASN A 151 -9.59 22.96 21.97
C ASN A 151 -9.07 23.99 22.98
N GLU A 152 -10.01 24.69 23.56
CA GLU A 152 -9.79 25.76 24.55
C GLU A 152 -10.37 25.34 25.89
N ASN A 153 -9.68 25.66 26.98
CA ASN A 153 -10.11 25.35 28.34
C ASN A 153 -10.40 26.66 29.10
N TYR A 154 -11.65 26.80 29.53
CA TYR A 154 -12.12 28.00 30.25
C TYR A 154 -12.23 27.79 31.77
N ARG A 155 -11.69 26.70 32.30
CA ARG A 155 -11.70 26.44 33.75
C ARG A 155 -10.68 27.31 34.49
N ARG A 156 -11.17 28.18 35.33
CA ARG A 156 -10.31 29.10 36.10
C ARG A 156 -9.52 28.42 37.19
N ASP A 157 -9.98 27.29 37.73
CA ASP A 157 -9.21 26.49 38.67
C ASP A 157 -7.97 25.86 38.00
N HIS A 158 -8.08 25.44 36.73
CA HIS A 158 -6.92 25.00 35.94
C HIS A 158 -5.95 26.15 35.63
N TRP A 159 -6.47 27.37 35.38
CA TRP A 159 -5.60 28.51 35.06
C TRP A 159 -4.73 28.96 36.24
N ARG A 160 -5.14 28.67 37.48
CA ARG A 160 -4.38 29.05 38.68
C ARG A 160 -3.08 28.26 38.85
N VAL A 161 -3.02 27.07 38.30
CA VAL A 161 -1.88 26.13 38.43
C VAL A 161 -1.07 26.03 37.15
N ALA A 162 -1.55 26.59 36.04
CA ALA A 162 -0.87 26.55 34.76
C ALA A 162 0.46 27.31 34.78
N ASP A 163 1.53 26.65 34.35
CA ASP A 163 2.87 27.23 34.22
C ASP A 163 3.02 28.07 32.93
N PHE A 164 2.13 27.88 31.96
CA PHE A 164 2.15 28.59 30.68
C PHE A 164 1.15 29.75 30.67
N PRO A 165 1.46 30.83 29.94
CA PRO A 165 0.57 31.98 29.84
C PRO A 165 -0.77 31.62 29.20
N LEU A 166 -1.85 32.25 29.69
CA LEU A 166 -3.14 32.19 29.01
C LEU A 166 -3.05 32.93 27.67
N THR A 167 -3.90 32.53 26.75
CA THR A 167 -4.09 33.20 25.47
C THR A 167 -5.49 33.81 25.37
N PHE A 168 -5.82 34.41 24.24
CA PHE A 168 -7.17 34.83 23.93
C PHE A 168 -7.75 33.92 22.83
N SER A 169 -8.94 33.43 23.07
CA SER A 169 -9.70 32.72 22.06
C SER A 169 -9.87 33.58 20.81
N TRP A 170 -9.53 33.00 19.66
CA TRP A 170 -9.78 33.70 18.39
C TRP A 170 -11.29 33.87 18.13
N ARG A 171 -12.12 32.98 18.69
CA ARG A 171 -13.57 32.95 18.54
C ARG A 171 -14.29 33.88 19.50
N THR A 172 -14.04 33.74 20.80
CA THR A 172 -14.79 34.46 21.85
C THR A 172 -14.11 35.78 22.29
N LYS A 173 -12.84 35.98 21.94
CA LYS A 173 -11.98 37.11 22.38
C LYS A 173 -11.78 37.16 23.90
N ARG A 174 -12.09 36.08 24.63
CA ARG A 174 -11.91 35.95 26.07
C ARG A 174 -10.62 35.22 26.39
N PRO A 175 -10.04 35.45 27.57
CA PRO A 175 -8.91 34.66 28.05
C PRO A 175 -9.29 33.16 28.09
N THR A 176 -8.34 32.31 27.68
CA THR A 176 -8.46 30.86 27.69
C THR A 176 -7.09 30.22 27.80
N GLN A 177 -7.04 28.95 28.22
CA GLN A 177 -5.88 28.08 28.09
C GLN A 177 -6.08 27.18 26.89
N LEU A 178 -5.07 27.02 26.04
CA LEU A 178 -5.11 26.00 25.00
C LEU A 178 -4.93 24.60 25.65
N ALA A 179 -5.80 23.66 25.34
CA ALA A 179 -5.75 22.32 25.91
C ALA A 179 -4.43 21.60 25.66
N ALA A 180 -3.76 21.90 24.54
CA ALA A 180 -2.45 21.36 24.19
C ALA A 180 -1.38 21.70 25.26
N PHE A 181 -1.46 22.83 25.94
CA PHE A 181 -0.47 23.21 26.96
C PHE A 181 -0.63 22.45 28.27
N GLY A 182 -1.86 22.08 28.67
CA GLY A 182 -2.01 21.20 29.82
C GLY A 182 -1.42 19.79 29.60
N ILE A 183 -1.45 19.30 28.36
CA ILE A 183 -0.76 18.07 27.99
C ILE A 183 0.77 18.29 27.98
N TYR A 184 1.22 19.42 27.47
CA TYR A 184 2.63 19.78 27.44
C TYR A 184 3.24 19.78 28.84
N GLU A 185 2.56 20.35 29.84
CA GLU A 185 3.03 20.43 31.22
C GLU A 185 3.28 19.02 31.81
N TYR A 186 2.37 18.06 31.57
CA TYR A 186 2.62 16.69 31.97
C TYR A 186 3.76 16.03 31.18
N LEU A 187 3.82 16.28 29.88
CA LEU A 187 4.89 15.72 29.05
C LEU A 187 6.27 16.19 29.51
N ALA A 188 6.41 17.50 29.78
CA ALA A 188 7.65 18.07 30.30
C ALA A 188 8.02 17.43 31.65
N TYR A 189 7.08 17.35 32.58
CA TYR A 189 7.24 16.74 33.90
C TYR A 189 7.68 15.27 33.81
N ALA A 190 7.04 14.47 32.93
CA ALA A 190 7.38 13.07 32.76
C ALA A 190 8.72 12.88 32.03
N ALA A 191 8.97 13.68 30.99
CA ALA A 191 10.20 13.62 30.20
C ALA A 191 11.44 13.95 31.03
N GLU A 192 11.39 14.97 31.89
CA GLU A 192 12.51 15.30 32.80
C GLU A 192 12.91 14.11 33.68
N GLN A 193 11.94 13.39 34.25
CA GLN A 193 12.20 12.22 35.08
C GLN A 193 12.72 11.04 34.27
N LEU A 194 12.12 10.77 33.10
CA LEU A 194 12.55 9.71 32.20
C LEU A 194 13.97 9.93 31.69
N HIS A 195 14.29 11.14 31.23
CA HIS A 195 15.62 11.48 30.72
C HIS A 195 16.67 11.43 31.85
N ALA A 196 16.33 11.89 33.05
CA ALA A 196 17.22 11.76 34.20
C ALA A 196 17.53 10.30 34.56
N ALA A 197 16.63 9.37 34.27
CA ALA A 197 16.82 7.93 34.43
C ALA A 197 17.42 7.24 33.19
N GLY A 198 17.79 7.99 32.14
CA GLY A 198 18.28 7.45 30.87
C GLY A 198 17.23 6.73 30.04
N LYS A 199 15.94 7.02 30.26
CA LYS A 199 14.80 6.44 29.56
C LYS A 199 14.23 7.42 28.51
N LEU A 200 13.38 6.93 27.62
CA LEU A 200 12.93 7.60 26.40
C LEU A 200 11.45 7.99 26.47
N VAL A 201 11.11 8.98 25.69
CA VAL A 201 9.73 9.40 25.40
C VAL A 201 9.42 9.10 23.94
N MET A 202 8.39 8.30 23.69
CA MET A 202 7.81 8.08 22.38
C MET A 202 6.43 8.72 22.34
N ALA A 203 6.04 9.34 21.21
CA ALA A 203 4.72 9.94 21.08
C ALA A 203 4.11 9.73 19.69
N ASN A 204 2.81 9.39 19.66
CA ASN A 204 1.97 9.40 18.47
C ASN A 204 1.36 10.78 18.21
N GLY A 205 0.92 11.04 16.97
CA GLY A 205 0.38 12.33 16.58
C GLY A 205 1.46 13.38 16.26
N PHE A 206 2.67 12.90 15.97
CA PHE A 206 3.83 13.74 15.68
C PHE A 206 3.60 14.65 14.47
N GLY A 207 3.67 15.97 14.70
CA GLY A 207 3.48 17.00 13.67
C GLY A 207 2.03 17.44 13.43
N TYR A 208 1.07 17.01 14.25
CA TYR A 208 -0.28 17.57 14.21
C TYR A 208 -0.41 18.79 15.12
N GLY A 209 -1.20 19.79 14.68
CA GLY A 209 -1.59 20.95 15.47
C GLY A 209 -0.43 21.65 16.18
N PHE A 210 -0.49 21.74 17.52
CA PHE A 210 0.53 22.34 18.35
C PHE A 210 1.67 21.41 18.74
N PHE A 211 1.76 20.23 18.19
CA PHE A 211 2.80 19.25 18.48
C PHE A 211 4.25 19.79 18.33
N PRO A 212 4.56 20.75 17.44
CA PRO A 212 5.91 21.32 17.38
C PRO A 212 6.44 21.83 18.72
N PHE A 213 5.57 22.32 19.60
CA PHE A 213 5.96 22.73 20.95
C PHE A 213 6.35 21.54 21.85
N HIS A 214 5.86 20.34 21.58
CA HIS A 214 6.14 19.12 22.33
C HIS A 214 7.38 18.38 21.82
N ALA A 215 7.76 18.62 20.56
CA ALA A 215 8.73 17.79 19.82
C ALA A 215 10.10 17.68 20.50
N HIS A 216 10.53 18.71 21.26
CA HIS A 216 11.84 18.67 21.91
C HIS A 216 11.90 17.69 23.11
N TRP A 217 10.79 17.37 23.72
CA TRP A 217 10.70 16.38 24.80
C TRP A 217 10.62 14.94 24.29
N VAL A 218 10.27 14.75 23.02
CA VAL A 218 10.04 13.44 22.40
C VAL A 218 11.30 12.92 21.75
N ASP A 219 11.69 11.70 22.06
CA ASP A 219 12.87 11.01 21.50
C ASP A 219 12.52 10.20 20.26
N VAL A 220 11.30 9.64 20.19
CA VAL A 220 10.79 8.85 19.09
C VAL A 220 9.42 9.37 18.67
N GLY A 221 9.33 9.91 17.47
CA GLY A 221 8.07 10.39 16.91
C GLY A 221 7.33 9.30 16.17
N GLY A 222 6.00 9.32 16.23
CA GLY A 222 5.15 8.40 15.49
C GLY A 222 3.89 9.06 14.95
N ASN A 223 3.38 8.53 13.85
CA ASN A 223 2.06 8.86 13.32
C ASN A 223 1.37 7.62 12.79
N GLU A 224 0.11 7.47 13.13
CA GLU A 224 -0.75 6.53 12.43
C GLU A 224 -1.02 7.04 11.02
N ILE A 225 -0.70 6.21 10.04
CA ILE A 225 -0.89 6.52 8.63
C ILE A 225 -1.53 5.34 7.90
N ARG A 226 -2.10 5.61 6.76
CA ARG A 226 -2.36 4.62 5.71
C ARG A 226 -1.49 5.00 4.53
N TRP A 227 -0.29 4.43 4.50
CA TRP A 227 0.73 4.81 3.54
C TRP A 227 0.25 4.69 2.09
N THR A 228 -0.51 3.64 1.76
CA THR A 228 -1.10 3.45 0.42
C THR A 228 -1.96 4.64 -0.05
N ARG A 229 -2.54 5.38 0.89
CA ARG A 229 -3.37 6.56 0.62
C ARG A 229 -2.60 7.87 0.67
N GLN A 230 -1.44 7.90 1.33
CA GLN A 230 -0.67 9.10 1.62
C GLN A 230 0.70 9.12 0.95
N ARG A 231 1.09 8.05 0.24
CA ARG A 231 2.45 7.84 -0.32
C ARG A 231 2.96 8.99 -1.19
N ASP A 232 2.06 9.74 -1.81
CA ASP A 232 2.37 10.89 -2.68
C ASP A 232 2.21 12.24 -1.96
N ASP A 233 1.86 12.25 -0.67
CA ASP A 233 1.81 13.46 0.15
C ASP A 233 3.19 13.79 0.75
N PHE A 234 4.11 14.20 -0.13
CA PHE A 234 5.48 14.52 0.27
C PHE A 234 5.52 15.65 1.29
N ALA A 235 4.66 16.67 1.19
CA ALA A 235 4.64 17.77 2.14
C ALA A 235 4.31 17.29 3.57
N PHE A 236 3.45 16.32 3.72
CA PHE A 236 3.14 15.68 5.00
C PHE A 236 4.37 15.01 5.61
N PHE A 237 5.14 14.25 4.82
CA PHE A 237 6.31 13.52 5.29
C PHE A 237 7.54 14.40 5.46
N ASP A 238 7.76 15.37 4.57
CA ASP A 238 8.85 16.35 4.65
C ASP A 238 8.75 17.16 5.93
N TYR A 239 7.54 17.62 6.28
CA TYR A 239 7.32 18.34 7.53
C TYR A 239 7.70 17.50 8.75
N ARG A 240 7.34 16.22 8.75
CA ARG A 240 7.68 15.30 9.84
C ARG A 240 9.16 14.96 9.89
N ARG A 241 9.80 14.83 8.72
CA ARG A 241 11.26 14.67 8.64
C ARG A 241 11.99 15.87 9.26
N VAL A 242 11.57 17.08 8.90
CA VAL A 242 12.14 18.32 9.47
C VAL A 242 11.93 18.38 10.97
N LEU A 243 10.72 18.10 11.44
CA LEU A 243 10.38 18.15 12.87
C LEU A 243 11.14 17.09 13.69
N ALA A 244 11.29 15.88 13.14
CA ALA A 244 12.05 14.81 13.77
C ALA A 244 13.56 15.10 13.75
N TYR A 245 14.04 15.80 12.72
CA TYR A 245 15.46 16.04 12.50
C TYR A 245 16.26 14.74 12.50
N ARG A 246 17.10 14.49 13.51
CA ARG A 246 17.89 13.25 13.65
C ARG A 246 17.24 12.18 14.53
N LYS A 247 16.07 12.48 15.11
CA LYS A 247 15.29 11.53 15.90
C LYS A 247 14.61 10.52 14.98
N PRO A 248 14.39 9.27 15.40
CA PRO A 248 13.56 8.32 14.68
C PRO A 248 12.14 8.84 14.53
N PHE A 249 11.58 8.68 13.33
CA PHE A 249 10.17 8.86 13.06
C PHE A 249 9.58 7.53 12.57
N LEU A 250 8.54 7.05 13.26
CA LEU A 250 7.87 5.79 12.94
C LEU A 250 6.56 6.07 12.22
N PRO A 251 6.46 5.77 10.93
CA PRO A 251 5.18 5.72 10.26
C PRO A 251 4.41 4.49 10.76
N LEU A 252 3.50 4.64 11.73
CA LEU A 252 2.65 3.57 12.25
C LEU A 252 1.62 3.19 11.17
N ASN A 253 2.04 2.32 10.26
CA ASN A 253 1.36 2.06 9.00
C ASN A 253 0.19 1.07 9.18
N ASN A 254 -1.02 1.61 9.28
CA ASN A 254 -2.29 0.90 9.44
C ASN A 254 -2.88 0.49 8.09
N GLU A 255 -2.51 -0.69 7.59
CA GLU A 255 -2.91 -1.17 6.27
C GLU A 255 -3.74 -2.45 6.30
N PHE A 256 -4.46 -2.67 5.22
CA PHE A 256 -5.10 -3.95 4.93
C PHE A 256 -4.12 -4.87 4.19
N PHE A 257 -3.33 -5.62 4.96
CA PHE A 257 -2.22 -6.44 4.45
C PHE A 257 -2.65 -7.61 3.58
N ASP A 258 -3.91 -7.98 3.65
CA ASP A 258 -4.53 -9.04 2.85
C ASP A 258 -4.92 -8.60 1.42
N ARG A 259 -5.17 -7.30 1.21
CA ARG A 259 -5.76 -6.81 -0.04
C ARG A 259 -5.16 -5.51 -0.58
N GLU A 260 -4.85 -4.53 0.27
CA GLU A 260 -4.35 -3.23 -0.17
C GLU A 260 -2.81 -3.16 -0.13
N PHE A 261 -2.20 -3.85 0.82
CA PHE A 261 -0.76 -3.88 1.01
C PHE A 261 -0.16 -5.19 0.49
N THR A 262 -0.15 -5.35 -0.83
CA THR A 262 0.42 -6.52 -1.51
C THR A 262 1.95 -6.55 -1.40
N GLY A 263 2.59 -7.64 -1.83
CA GLY A 263 4.05 -7.75 -1.78
C GLY A 263 4.78 -6.68 -2.62
N GLU A 264 4.20 -6.24 -3.74
CA GLU A 264 4.75 -5.15 -4.58
C GLU A 264 4.61 -3.79 -3.88
N ILE A 265 3.44 -3.52 -3.33
CA ILE A 265 3.19 -2.31 -2.54
C ILE A 265 4.06 -2.27 -1.28
N ALA A 266 4.29 -3.42 -0.64
CA ALA A 266 5.21 -3.53 0.48
C ALA A 266 6.63 -3.11 0.06
N GLU A 267 7.13 -3.57 -1.10
CA GLU A 267 8.45 -3.16 -1.56
C GLU A 267 8.53 -1.66 -1.89
N GLU A 268 7.50 -1.07 -2.50
CA GLU A 268 7.43 0.38 -2.70
C GLU A 268 7.48 1.13 -1.35
N TYR A 269 6.77 0.65 -0.33
CA TYR A 269 6.80 1.21 1.02
C TYR A 269 8.21 1.16 1.63
N PHE A 270 8.94 0.05 1.48
CA PHE A 270 10.31 -0.05 1.96
C PHE A 270 11.26 0.87 1.20
N ARG A 271 11.10 1.06 -0.10
CA ARG A 271 11.88 2.00 -0.93
C ARG A 271 11.61 3.45 -0.50
N TRP A 272 10.35 3.79 -0.28
CA TRP A 272 9.96 5.09 0.25
C TRP A 272 10.52 5.32 1.67
N ALA A 273 10.42 4.34 2.56
CA ALA A 273 10.97 4.40 3.91
C ALA A 273 12.50 4.57 3.88
N LEU A 274 13.19 3.90 2.95
CA LEU A 274 14.62 4.06 2.72
C LEU A 274 14.96 5.49 2.27
N PHE A 275 14.15 6.09 1.39
CA PHE A 275 14.36 7.47 0.94
C PHE A 275 14.41 8.45 2.12
N TYR A 276 13.43 8.38 3.00
CA TYR A 276 13.34 9.25 4.18
C TYR A 276 14.25 8.83 5.35
N GLY A 277 14.82 7.63 5.32
CA GLY A 277 15.49 7.05 6.48
C GLY A 277 14.53 6.79 7.63
N PHE A 278 13.28 6.44 7.35
CA PHE A 278 12.28 6.11 8.37
C PHE A 278 12.28 4.60 8.66
N PRO A 279 12.36 4.17 9.93
CA PRO A 279 12.16 2.77 10.27
C PRO A 279 10.77 2.30 9.83
N PRO A 280 10.67 1.25 8.99
CA PRO A 280 9.38 0.78 8.50
C PRO A 280 8.57 0.12 9.63
N SER A 281 7.29 0.44 9.69
CA SER A 281 6.34 -0.15 10.63
C SER A 281 5.18 -0.78 9.87
N CYS A 282 4.65 -1.87 10.40
CA CYS A 282 3.47 -2.55 9.87
C CYS A 282 2.51 -2.81 11.03
N PHE A 283 1.42 -2.10 11.07
CA PHE A 283 0.40 -2.17 12.09
C PHE A 283 -0.97 -2.43 11.46
N ALA A 284 -1.82 -3.25 12.05
CA ALA A 284 -3.13 -3.55 11.50
C ALA A 284 -4.17 -2.52 11.99
N PRO A 285 -5.07 -2.02 11.12
CA PRO A 285 -6.15 -1.16 11.54
C PRO A 285 -7.21 -1.99 12.26
N GLY A 286 -7.25 -1.85 13.57
CA GLY A 286 -8.35 -2.36 14.39
C GLY A 286 -8.42 -3.87 14.60
N ALA A 287 -9.13 -4.26 15.63
CA ALA A 287 -9.50 -5.65 15.91
C ALA A 287 -10.54 -6.08 14.88
N GLY A 288 -10.19 -6.92 14.00
CA GLY A 288 -11.14 -7.40 13.03
C GLY A 288 -10.60 -8.57 12.24
N ALA A 289 -11.29 -8.91 11.22
CA ALA A 289 -11.16 -10.09 10.41
C ALA A 289 -9.76 -10.34 9.78
N PHE A 290 -8.75 -9.46 9.97
CA PHE A 290 -7.54 -9.48 9.15
C PHE A 290 -6.24 -9.77 9.92
N GLY A 291 -6.30 -10.00 11.22
CA GLY A 291 -5.13 -10.29 12.02
C GLY A 291 -4.09 -9.15 12.04
N ASN A 292 -3.30 -9.10 13.10
CA ASN A 292 -2.14 -8.22 13.17
C ASN A 292 -1.06 -8.75 12.20
N TYR A 293 -0.37 -7.86 11.49
CA TYR A 293 0.71 -8.22 10.57
C TYR A 293 1.73 -9.20 11.19
N TRP A 294 2.14 -8.94 12.43
CA TRP A 294 3.14 -9.74 13.12
C TRP A 294 2.61 -11.07 13.65
N ASN A 295 1.29 -11.19 13.84
CA ASN A 295 0.65 -12.44 14.25
C ASN A 295 0.23 -13.32 13.05
N THR A 296 0.39 -12.82 11.82
CA THR A 296 0.00 -13.51 10.59
C THR A 296 1.24 -13.89 9.80
N PRO A 297 1.70 -15.16 9.89
CA PRO A 297 2.91 -15.64 9.22
C PRO A 297 2.95 -15.40 7.71
N GLU A 298 1.81 -15.45 7.05
CA GLU A 298 1.66 -15.22 5.61
C GLU A 298 2.17 -13.83 5.22
N PHE A 299 1.91 -12.79 6.03
CA PHE A 299 2.33 -11.42 5.73
C PHE A 299 3.82 -11.22 6.01
N HIS A 300 4.27 -11.45 7.24
CA HIS A 300 5.67 -11.18 7.58
C HIS A 300 6.66 -12.15 6.91
N ASN A 301 6.25 -13.37 6.54
CA ASN A 301 7.11 -14.27 5.77
C ASN A 301 7.18 -13.84 4.31
N ARG A 302 6.06 -13.40 3.71
CA ARG A 302 6.04 -12.79 2.38
C ARG A 302 7.06 -11.67 2.25
N ASP A 303 7.12 -10.79 3.24
CA ASP A 303 7.88 -9.54 3.19
C ASP A 303 9.26 -9.63 3.88
N ARG A 304 9.61 -10.78 4.46
CA ARG A 304 10.87 -10.99 5.21
C ARG A 304 12.13 -10.57 4.46
N HIS A 305 12.18 -10.83 3.16
CA HIS A 305 13.31 -10.47 2.30
C HIS A 305 13.48 -8.95 2.19
N LEU A 306 12.38 -8.17 2.22
CA LEU A 306 12.41 -6.70 2.19
C LEU A 306 13.03 -6.15 3.48
N PHE A 307 12.64 -6.69 4.65
CA PHE A 307 13.28 -6.30 5.92
C PHE A 307 14.79 -6.56 5.91
N ARG A 308 15.23 -7.68 5.32
CA ARG A 308 16.65 -8.01 5.22
C ARG A 308 17.40 -7.09 4.27
N ARG A 309 16.78 -6.70 3.17
CA ARG A 309 17.38 -5.86 2.14
C ARG A 309 17.46 -4.40 2.57
N TYR A 310 16.37 -3.83 3.06
CA TYR A 310 16.24 -2.39 3.26
C TYR A 310 16.58 -1.91 4.67
N VAL A 311 16.22 -2.66 5.72
CA VAL A 311 16.41 -2.21 7.11
C VAL A 311 17.89 -1.94 7.46
N PRO A 312 18.89 -2.73 7.04
CA PRO A 312 20.28 -2.39 7.32
C PRO A 312 20.73 -1.05 6.73
N LEU A 313 20.22 -0.70 5.54
CA LEU A 313 20.51 0.59 4.89
C LEU A 313 19.80 1.72 5.61
N ILE A 314 18.54 1.53 6.03
CA ILE A 314 17.80 2.52 6.82
C ILE A 314 18.50 2.78 8.15
N VAL A 315 18.95 1.75 8.84
CA VAL A 315 19.73 1.87 10.10
C VAL A 315 20.99 2.70 9.86
N ARG A 316 21.72 2.42 8.78
CA ARG A 316 22.92 3.16 8.41
C ARG A 316 22.62 4.64 8.17
N LEU A 317 21.54 4.97 7.48
CA LEU A 317 21.10 6.35 7.25
C LEU A 317 20.68 7.04 8.56
N CYS A 318 19.97 6.35 9.45
CA CYS A 318 19.62 6.86 10.78
C CYS A 318 20.88 7.15 11.63
N GLU A 319 21.87 6.27 11.61
CA GLU A 319 23.14 6.46 12.32
C GLU A 319 23.96 7.61 11.72
N ALA A 320 23.94 7.78 10.40
CA ALA A 320 24.58 8.93 9.74
C ALA A 320 23.87 10.24 10.11
N GLY A 321 22.57 10.21 10.30
CA GLY A 321 21.73 11.34 10.69
C GLY A 321 21.34 12.22 9.51
N TRP A 322 20.06 12.53 9.42
CA TRP A 322 19.53 13.40 8.38
C TRP A 322 20.02 14.85 8.51
N GLU A 323 20.27 15.50 7.38
CA GLU A 323 20.74 16.88 7.31
C GLU A 323 19.75 17.75 6.49
N PRO A 324 19.23 18.85 7.05
CA PRO A 324 18.15 19.64 6.46
C PRO A 324 18.55 20.40 5.20
N VAL A 325 19.84 20.67 5.02
CA VAL A 325 20.36 21.33 3.82
C VAL A 325 21.09 20.31 2.98
N THR A 326 20.46 19.90 1.90
CA THR A 326 20.93 18.80 1.06
C THR A 326 22.26 19.07 0.38
N HIS A 327 22.49 20.32 -0.10
CA HIS A 327 23.61 20.70 -0.97
C HIS A 327 23.76 19.79 -2.20
N ALA A 328 22.63 19.21 -2.63
CA ALA A 328 22.50 18.43 -3.84
C ALA A 328 21.11 18.68 -4.43
N TRP A 329 20.98 18.55 -5.73
CA TRP A 329 19.71 18.74 -6.44
C TRP A 329 19.66 17.89 -7.69
N SER A 330 18.47 17.48 -8.08
CA SER A 330 18.19 16.79 -9.34
C SER A 330 17.86 17.80 -10.45
N ASP A 331 18.28 17.54 -11.68
CA ASP A 331 17.81 18.24 -12.87
C ASP A 331 16.36 17.84 -13.27
N ASN A 332 15.84 16.78 -12.66
CA ASN A 332 14.48 16.27 -12.85
C ASN A 332 13.64 16.48 -11.58
N GLY A 333 12.65 17.37 -11.63
CA GLY A 333 11.79 17.67 -10.47
C GLY A 333 10.93 16.49 -9.98
N ARG A 334 10.90 15.36 -10.68
CA ARG A 334 10.23 14.12 -10.28
C ARG A 334 11.15 13.16 -9.52
N VAL A 335 12.43 13.50 -9.43
CA VAL A 335 13.44 12.74 -8.70
C VAL A 335 13.90 13.56 -7.50
N LEU A 336 13.59 13.06 -6.31
CA LEU A 336 13.84 13.73 -5.04
C LEU A 336 15.17 13.29 -4.46
N VAL A 337 15.82 14.18 -3.68
CA VAL A 337 17.14 13.93 -3.09
C VAL A 337 17.13 14.35 -1.61
N GLU A 338 17.59 13.46 -0.73
CA GLU A 338 17.82 13.72 0.69
C GLU A 338 19.29 13.47 1.06
N ARG A 339 19.77 14.13 2.12
CA ARG A 339 21.13 13.97 2.61
C ARG A 339 21.17 13.43 4.02
N PHE A 340 22.11 12.51 4.26
CA PHE A 340 22.42 11.92 5.56
C PHE A 340 23.92 11.97 5.82
N GLY A 341 24.29 12.37 7.03
CA GLY A 341 25.67 12.40 7.45
C GLY A 341 26.51 13.53 6.86
N ARG A 342 27.81 13.50 7.16
CA ARG A 342 28.77 14.52 6.81
C ARG A 342 30.05 13.92 6.26
N TRP A 343 30.67 14.58 5.31
CA TRP A 343 31.96 14.19 4.75
C TRP A 343 33.04 14.07 5.82
N SER A 344 33.10 15.06 6.76
CA SER A 344 34.08 15.05 7.85
C SER A 344 33.97 13.87 8.81
N GLU A 345 32.83 13.20 8.84
CA GLU A 345 32.56 12.02 9.68
C GLU A 345 32.70 10.70 8.89
N GLY A 346 33.02 10.77 7.58
CA GLY A 346 33.15 9.61 6.70
C GLY A 346 31.84 8.88 6.40
N ASN A 347 30.70 9.52 6.67
CA ASN A 347 29.37 8.91 6.56
C ASN A 347 28.40 9.67 5.66
N LEU A 348 28.91 10.43 4.67
CA LEU A 348 28.09 11.20 3.74
C LEU A 348 27.32 10.32 2.77
N HIS A 349 25.99 10.37 2.86
CA HIS A 349 25.07 9.63 2.01
C HIS A 349 24.05 10.56 1.37
N PHE A 350 23.56 10.15 0.20
CA PHE A 350 22.37 10.71 -0.42
C PHE A 350 21.40 9.60 -0.75
N THR A 351 20.13 9.84 -0.51
CA THR A 351 19.05 9.01 -1.07
C THR A 351 18.44 9.74 -2.25
N VAL A 352 18.22 9.01 -3.34
CA VAL A 352 17.63 9.53 -4.58
C VAL A 352 16.41 8.71 -4.90
N TYR A 353 15.26 9.34 -4.99
CA TYR A 353 13.97 8.66 -5.13
C TYR A 353 13.22 9.09 -6.37
N ASN A 354 12.82 8.14 -7.20
CA ASN A 354 11.88 8.37 -8.27
C ASN A 354 10.44 8.44 -7.71
N ALA A 355 9.89 9.64 -7.64
CA ALA A 355 8.57 9.89 -7.07
C ALA A 355 7.39 9.51 -8.02
N THR A 356 7.68 8.78 -9.12
CA THR A 356 6.69 8.45 -10.15
C THR A 356 6.60 6.95 -10.42
N ASP A 357 5.56 6.56 -11.15
CA ASP A 357 5.37 5.17 -11.61
C ASP A 357 5.98 4.91 -13.01
N GLU A 358 6.79 5.84 -13.49
CA GLU A 358 7.48 5.75 -14.78
C GLU A 358 8.98 5.74 -14.56
N LEU A 359 9.72 5.19 -15.52
CA LEU A 359 11.18 5.27 -15.56
C LEU A 359 11.61 6.74 -15.63
N GLN A 360 12.54 7.16 -14.78
CA GLN A 360 13.07 8.53 -14.76
C GLN A 360 14.58 8.54 -14.95
N ASN A 361 15.03 9.41 -15.83
CA ASN A 361 16.45 9.76 -15.94
C ASN A 361 16.70 11.06 -15.17
N ALA A 362 17.76 11.11 -14.41
CA ALA A 362 18.15 12.30 -13.67
C ALA A 362 19.67 12.44 -13.57
N THR A 363 20.11 13.68 -13.50
CA THR A 363 21.47 14.05 -13.09
C THR A 363 21.40 14.71 -11.73
N ILE A 364 22.08 14.12 -10.75
CA ILE A 364 22.22 14.68 -9.42
C ILE A 364 23.48 15.50 -9.34
N ALA A 365 23.32 16.79 -9.12
CA ALA A 365 24.42 17.72 -8.94
C ALA A 365 24.68 17.94 -7.43
N ILE A 366 25.90 17.68 -6.97
CA ILE A 366 26.30 17.78 -5.57
C ILE A 366 27.35 18.88 -5.41
N ASP A 367 27.09 19.87 -4.55
CA ASP A 367 28.03 20.95 -4.23
C ASP A 367 29.09 20.44 -3.25
N ALA A 368 30.21 20.01 -3.82
CA ALA A 368 31.31 19.44 -3.06
C ALA A 368 31.91 20.44 -2.06
N VAL A 369 31.98 21.72 -2.41
CA VAL A 369 32.58 22.76 -1.56
C VAL A 369 31.73 23.01 -0.32
N LYS A 370 30.40 23.09 -0.49
CA LYS A 370 29.46 23.26 0.64
C LYS A 370 29.46 22.06 1.58
N LEU A 371 29.77 20.89 1.08
CA LEU A 371 29.91 19.64 1.86
C LEU A 371 31.29 19.48 2.51
N GLY A 372 32.22 20.41 2.25
CA GLY A 372 33.57 20.37 2.81
C GLY A 372 34.55 19.47 2.09
N LEU A 373 34.24 19.00 0.86
CA LEU A 373 35.18 18.25 0.03
C LEU A 373 36.14 19.23 -0.62
N ARG A 374 37.44 18.89 -0.58
CA ARG A 374 38.53 19.58 -1.28
C ARG A 374 38.80 18.89 -2.60
N GLU A 375 39.50 19.55 -3.51
CA GLU A 375 39.85 18.99 -4.82
C GLU A 375 40.57 17.64 -4.70
N ARG A 376 41.47 17.49 -3.71
CA ARG A 376 42.15 16.24 -3.42
C ARG A 376 41.22 15.11 -2.99
N ASP A 377 40.18 15.46 -2.25
CA ASP A 377 39.18 14.48 -1.78
C ASP A 377 38.36 13.95 -2.97
N ILE A 378 38.04 14.83 -3.93
CA ILE A 378 37.30 14.47 -5.15
C ILE A 378 38.15 13.59 -6.09
N ARG A 379 39.44 13.83 -6.20
CA ARG A 379 40.34 12.97 -7.01
C ARG A 379 40.43 11.53 -6.49
N ASN A 380 40.24 11.35 -5.21
CA ASN A 380 40.27 10.05 -4.53
C ASN A 380 38.90 9.63 -4.04
N LEU A 381 37.81 10.10 -4.68
CA LEU A 381 36.46 9.80 -4.32
C LEU A 381 36.00 8.49 -4.97
N THR A 382 35.27 7.69 -4.22
CA THR A 382 34.41 6.62 -4.74
C THR A 382 32.98 6.89 -4.35
N VAL A 383 32.07 6.76 -5.32
CA VAL A 383 30.63 6.84 -5.10
C VAL A 383 30.05 5.44 -5.24
N TRP A 384 29.47 4.93 -4.18
CA TRP A 384 28.78 3.66 -4.17
C TRP A 384 27.28 3.84 -4.30
N VAL A 385 26.64 2.99 -5.10
CA VAL A 385 25.20 2.78 -5.05
C VAL A 385 24.96 1.58 -4.14
N LEU A 386 24.66 1.83 -2.87
CA LEU A 386 24.57 0.78 -1.84
C LEU A 386 23.38 -0.17 -2.08
N THR A 387 22.31 0.30 -2.71
CA THR A 387 21.16 -0.54 -3.09
C THR A 387 21.55 -1.66 -4.06
N ASP A 388 22.46 -1.39 -4.98
CA ASP A 388 23.00 -2.33 -5.96
C ASP A 388 24.41 -2.82 -5.63
N LEU A 389 25.08 -2.20 -4.64
CA LEU A 389 26.48 -2.41 -4.28
C LEU A 389 27.43 -2.26 -5.48
N LYS A 390 27.19 -1.23 -6.28
CA LYS A 390 28.04 -0.86 -7.44
C LYS A 390 28.77 0.44 -7.13
N SER A 391 30.03 0.55 -7.55
CA SER A 391 30.68 1.84 -7.67
C SER A 391 30.15 2.54 -8.92
N PHE A 392 29.88 3.83 -8.80
CA PHE A 392 29.27 4.61 -9.86
C PHE A 392 30.27 5.61 -10.44
N PRO A 393 30.44 5.66 -11.77
CA PRO A 393 31.28 6.66 -12.39
C PRO A 393 30.63 8.04 -12.20
N PHE A 394 31.42 9.02 -11.82
CA PHE A 394 30.98 10.39 -11.67
C PHE A 394 31.87 11.34 -12.49
N ALA A 395 31.33 12.48 -12.83
CA ALA A 395 32.04 13.56 -13.48
C ALA A 395 32.13 14.78 -12.57
N VAL A 396 33.25 15.48 -12.61
CA VAL A 396 33.42 16.77 -11.96
C VAL A 396 33.11 17.86 -12.98
N GLY A 397 32.15 18.72 -12.67
CA GLY A 397 31.71 19.80 -13.54
C GLY A 397 31.68 21.13 -12.82
N GLU A 398 31.51 22.19 -13.58
CA GLU A 398 31.19 23.53 -13.08
C GLU A 398 29.68 23.79 -13.25
N THR A 399 29.02 24.24 -12.20
CA THR A 399 27.64 24.68 -12.25
C THR A 399 27.53 26.16 -11.96
N LYS A 400 26.37 26.76 -12.21
CA LYS A 400 26.09 28.17 -11.86
C LYS A 400 26.30 28.49 -10.38
N PHE A 401 26.39 27.47 -9.52
CA PHE A 401 26.40 27.64 -8.06
C PHE A 401 27.75 27.27 -7.41
N SER A 402 28.63 26.49 -8.06
CA SER A 402 29.91 26.07 -7.49
C SER A 402 30.91 25.68 -8.57
N ARG A 403 32.20 25.93 -8.31
CA ARG A 403 33.29 25.49 -9.21
C ARG A 403 33.62 24.00 -9.11
N LEU A 404 33.22 23.34 -8.01
CA LEU A 404 33.44 21.91 -7.79
C LEU A 404 32.08 21.23 -7.54
N THR A 405 31.49 20.75 -8.59
CA THR A 405 30.24 19.99 -8.56
C THR A 405 30.47 18.56 -9.01
N ILE A 406 30.00 17.61 -8.22
CA ILE A 406 29.97 16.18 -8.59
C ILE A 406 28.67 15.93 -9.31
N LEU A 407 28.72 15.43 -10.54
CA LEU A 407 27.55 15.09 -11.35
C LEU A 407 27.41 13.58 -11.42
N LEU A 408 26.26 13.08 -10.99
CA LEU A 408 25.90 11.66 -11.01
C LEU A 408 24.67 11.48 -11.90
N GLY A 409 24.86 10.90 -13.07
CA GLY A 409 23.75 10.57 -13.98
C GLY A 409 23.26 9.15 -13.76
N GLY A 410 21.97 8.93 -13.79
CA GLY A 410 21.38 7.60 -13.62
C GLY A 410 19.93 7.50 -14.06
N THR A 411 19.49 6.26 -14.25
CA THR A 411 18.12 5.90 -14.54
C THR A 411 17.55 5.17 -13.33
N LEU A 412 16.37 5.58 -12.89
CA LEU A 412 15.66 5.01 -11.75
C LEU A 412 14.35 4.37 -12.22
N SER A 413 14.15 3.13 -11.86
CA SER A 413 12.89 2.42 -12.09
C SER A 413 11.73 3.11 -11.33
N PRO A 414 10.45 2.80 -11.65
CA PRO A 414 9.31 3.31 -10.91
C PRO A 414 9.46 3.12 -9.41
N ARG A 415 9.23 4.20 -8.64
CA ARG A 415 9.26 4.19 -7.16
C ARG A 415 10.56 3.64 -6.55
N GLU A 416 11.66 3.70 -7.27
CA GLU A 416 12.95 3.24 -6.81
C GLU A 416 13.66 4.27 -5.94
N THR A 417 14.39 3.78 -4.93
CA THR A 417 15.33 4.56 -4.13
C THR A 417 16.74 4.03 -4.32
N ALA A 418 17.64 4.87 -4.79
CA ALA A 418 19.06 4.61 -4.76
C ALA A 418 19.70 5.25 -3.52
N VAL A 419 20.60 4.55 -2.86
CA VAL A 419 21.41 5.09 -1.76
C VAL A 419 22.82 5.30 -2.25
N LEU A 420 23.22 6.55 -2.38
CA LEU A 420 24.58 6.94 -2.78
C LEU A 420 25.41 7.17 -1.54
N TRP A 421 26.58 6.54 -1.46
CA TRP A 421 27.54 6.76 -0.40
C TRP A 421 28.85 7.29 -0.98
N LEU A 422 29.25 8.48 -0.51
CA LEU A 422 30.46 9.13 -0.92
C LEU A 422 31.57 8.84 0.12
N THR A 423 32.65 8.24 -0.32
CA THR A 423 33.80 7.86 0.55
C THR A 423 35.12 8.04 -0.16
N PRO A 424 36.23 8.35 0.58
CA PRO A 424 37.57 8.21 0.02
C PRO A 424 37.80 6.77 -0.42
N SER A 425 38.47 6.58 -1.57
CA SER A 425 38.74 5.25 -2.09
C SER A 425 39.56 4.39 -1.11
N GLU A 426 40.44 5.00 -0.32
CA GLU A 426 41.19 4.35 0.75
C GLU A 426 40.35 3.93 1.96
N GLY A 427 39.18 4.50 2.13
CA GLY A 427 38.25 4.24 3.27
C GLY A 427 37.16 3.22 2.98
N ILE A 428 37.11 2.60 1.81
CA ILE A 428 36.04 1.69 1.39
C ILE A 428 35.96 0.46 2.31
N THR A 429 37.09 -0.17 2.55
CA THR A 429 37.19 -1.46 3.26
C THR A 429 36.60 -1.42 4.66
N PRO A 430 36.92 -0.47 5.55
CA PRO A 430 36.39 -0.46 6.91
C PRO A 430 34.86 -0.27 6.95
N SER A 431 34.30 0.55 6.06
CA SER A 431 32.89 0.90 6.08
C SER A 431 32.00 -0.17 5.47
N MET A 432 32.44 -0.84 4.42
CA MET A 432 31.75 -2.01 3.84
C MET A 432 31.84 -3.21 4.80
N ALA A 433 32.97 -3.37 5.47
CA ALA A 433 33.12 -4.35 6.52
C ALA A 433 32.14 -4.13 7.67
N SER A 434 31.93 -2.88 8.11
CA SER A 434 30.94 -2.55 9.15
C SER A 434 29.52 -2.91 8.74
N LEU A 435 29.15 -2.67 7.49
CA LEU A 435 27.84 -3.08 6.96
C LEU A 435 27.69 -4.62 6.96
N ALA A 436 28.69 -5.33 6.48
CA ALA A 436 28.71 -6.80 6.51
C ALA A 436 28.65 -7.35 7.95
N GLN A 437 29.41 -6.74 8.87
CA GLN A 437 29.39 -7.15 10.28
C GLN A 437 28.02 -7.03 10.94
N THR A 438 27.16 -6.12 10.51
CA THR A 438 25.80 -6.03 11.02
C THR A 438 25.03 -7.33 10.76
N HIS A 439 25.18 -7.93 9.59
CA HIS A 439 24.57 -9.22 9.27
C HIS A 439 25.25 -10.36 10.04
N LEU A 440 26.57 -10.36 10.15
CA LEU A 440 27.30 -11.39 10.87
C LEU A 440 26.99 -11.40 12.38
N ARG A 441 26.81 -10.25 13.02
CA ARG A 441 26.36 -10.17 14.42
C ARG A 441 24.96 -10.74 14.59
N ARG A 442 24.06 -10.55 13.61
CA ARG A 442 22.75 -11.21 13.60
C ARG A 442 22.88 -12.73 13.49
N ALA A 443 23.76 -13.21 12.62
CA ALA A 443 24.05 -14.62 12.47
C ALA A 443 24.58 -15.22 13.81
N VAL A 444 25.50 -14.54 14.50
CA VAL A 444 25.99 -14.94 15.84
C VAL A 444 24.84 -15.01 16.84
N SER A 445 24.04 -13.96 16.95
CA SER A 445 22.91 -13.94 17.90
C SER A 445 21.90 -15.07 17.63
N LYS A 446 21.63 -15.39 16.36
CA LYS A 446 20.73 -16.50 15.99
C LYS A 446 21.37 -17.87 16.23
N SER A 447 22.69 -18.03 15.97
CA SER A 447 23.40 -19.29 16.15
C SER A 447 23.43 -19.74 17.63
N GLN A 448 23.58 -18.80 18.56
CA GLN A 448 23.57 -19.07 20.00
C GLN A 448 22.22 -19.64 20.49
N ARG A 449 21.13 -19.39 19.77
CA ARG A 449 19.80 -19.90 20.08
C ARG A 449 19.48 -21.25 19.44
N ARG A 450 20.48 -21.90 18.85
CA ARG A 450 20.36 -23.23 18.23
C ARG A 450 21.13 -24.27 19.02
N PRO A 451 20.54 -24.81 20.11
CA PRO A 451 21.24 -25.74 21.01
C PRO A 451 21.73 -27.00 20.30
N GLN A 452 21.04 -27.44 19.23
CA GLN A 452 21.40 -28.64 18.47
C GLN A 452 22.50 -28.42 17.41
N ALA A 453 22.83 -27.17 17.08
CA ALA A 453 23.90 -26.90 16.10
C ALA A 453 25.29 -27.17 16.70
N PRO A 454 26.26 -27.71 15.91
CA PRO A 454 27.61 -27.96 16.36
C PRO A 454 28.28 -26.70 16.95
N GLU A 455 28.90 -26.86 18.12
CA GLU A 455 29.62 -25.73 18.77
C GLU A 455 30.76 -25.21 17.91
N THR A 456 31.42 -26.07 17.13
CA THR A 456 32.45 -25.67 16.16
C THR A 456 31.91 -24.70 15.10
N LEU A 457 30.66 -24.92 14.67
CA LEU A 457 30.01 -24.04 13.68
C LEU A 457 29.60 -22.71 14.30
N LYS A 458 29.12 -22.72 15.56
CA LYS A 458 28.79 -21.49 16.30
C LYS A 458 30.06 -20.64 16.57
N GLU A 459 31.13 -21.27 16.98
CA GLU A 459 32.41 -20.57 17.21
C GLU A 459 33.00 -20.03 15.91
N ALA A 460 32.93 -20.77 14.81
CA ALA A 460 33.35 -20.28 13.49
C ALA A 460 32.49 -19.08 13.01
N THR A 461 31.20 -19.09 13.33
CA THR A 461 30.28 -17.98 13.09
C THR A 461 30.69 -16.72 13.86
N LYS A 462 31.00 -16.89 15.15
CA LYS A 462 31.46 -15.82 16.03
C LYS A 462 32.81 -15.25 15.54
N GLN A 463 33.77 -16.12 15.24
CA GLN A 463 35.06 -15.72 14.74
C GLN A 463 34.98 -14.92 13.43
N ALA A 464 34.09 -15.33 12.49
CA ALA A 464 33.85 -14.58 11.25
C ALA A 464 33.30 -13.16 11.51
N ALA A 465 32.53 -12.96 12.59
CA ALA A 465 31.98 -11.65 12.94
C ALA A 465 32.98 -10.74 13.68
N GLU A 466 33.94 -11.31 14.38
CA GLU A 466 34.89 -10.57 15.23
C GLU A 466 36.22 -10.25 14.55
N THR A 467 36.66 -11.09 13.61
CA THR A 467 37.97 -10.96 12.98
C THR A 467 37.84 -10.35 11.57
N LEU A 468 38.33 -9.13 11.40
CA LEU A 468 38.35 -8.48 10.07
C LEU A 468 39.71 -8.69 9.37
N PRO A 469 39.72 -9.01 8.08
CA PRO A 469 40.91 -9.07 7.24
C PRO A 469 41.63 -7.71 7.13
N LYS A 470 42.92 -7.75 6.88
CA LYS A 470 43.76 -6.55 6.74
C LYS A 470 44.34 -6.39 5.32
N THR A 471 44.48 -7.48 4.58
CA THR A 471 45.07 -7.48 3.24
C THR A 471 44.06 -7.97 2.19
N ALA A 472 44.24 -7.62 0.91
CA ALA A 472 43.39 -8.07 -0.17
C ALA A 472 43.25 -9.61 -0.22
N ALA A 473 44.36 -10.33 -0.05
CA ALA A 473 44.37 -11.78 -0.06
C ALA A 473 43.60 -12.37 1.13
N GLU A 474 43.65 -11.70 2.31
CA GLU A 474 42.83 -12.11 3.45
C GLU A 474 41.34 -11.86 3.20
N TRP A 475 40.96 -10.74 2.57
CA TRP A 475 39.60 -10.44 2.19
C TRP A 475 39.02 -11.46 1.22
N VAL A 476 39.81 -11.87 0.22
CA VAL A 476 39.42 -12.92 -0.73
C VAL A 476 39.19 -14.25 -0.01
N ARG A 477 40.09 -14.68 0.89
CA ARG A 477 39.92 -15.90 1.69
C ARG A 477 38.72 -15.81 2.65
N TRP A 478 38.53 -14.64 3.22
CA TRP A 478 37.37 -14.43 4.12
C TRP A 478 36.03 -14.50 3.38
N LEU A 479 35.95 -13.94 2.16
CA LEU A 479 34.79 -14.08 1.31
C LEU A 479 34.46 -15.56 1.02
N ALA A 480 35.48 -16.36 0.68
CA ALA A 480 35.31 -17.80 0.49
C ALA A 480 34.83 -18.49 1.79
N ARG A 481 35.37 -18.08 2.95
CA ARG A 481 34.93 -18.60 4.24
C ARG A 481 33.49 -18.27 4.58
N LEU A 482 32.99 -17.08 4.25
CA LEU A 482 31.57 -16.70 4.43
C LEU A 482 30.65 -17.61 3.62
N GLN A 483 31.06 -18.00 2.40
CA GLN A 483 30.32 -18.95 1.58
C GLN A 483 30.24 -20.32 2.26
N GLU A 484 31.38 -20.86 2.70
CA GLU A 484 31.42 -22.15 3.42
C GLU A 484 30.50 -22.16 4.64
N LEU A 485 30.47 -21.06 5.41
CA LEU A 485 29.61 -20.93 6.58
C LEU A 485 28.13 -20.83 6.20
N ALA A 486 27.81 -20.12 5.13
CA ALA A 486 26.43 -20.07 4.61
C ALA A 486 25.94 -21.46 4.23
N ASP A 487 26.76 -22.22 3.47
CA ASP A 487 26.44 -23.57 3.05
C ASP A 487 26.31 -24.54 4.24
N ALA A 488 27.21 -24.43 5.22
CA ALA A 488 27.16 -25.24 6.43
C ALA A 488 25.90 -24.98 7.28
N TRP A 489 25.49 -23.72 7.42
CA TRP A 489 24.24 -23.38 8.11
C TRP A 489 23.01 -23.80 7.31
N GLN A 490 23.05 -23.73 5.99
CA GLN A 490 21.97 -24.20 5.14
C GLN A 490 21.64 -25.69 5.36
N GLN A 491 22.64 -26.50 5.70
CA GLN A 491 22.49 -27.93 5.98
C GLN A 491 22.01 -28.24 7.42
N GLN A 492 21.93 -27.25 8.30
CA GLN A 492 21.44 -27.43 9.66
C GLN A 492 19.92 -27.31 9.73
N PRO A 493 19.23 -28.09 10.58
CA PRO A 493 17.83 -27.88 10.88
C PRO A 493 17.59 -26.42 11.29
N ASP A 494 16.62 -25.74 10.66
CA ASP A 494 16.32 -24.31 10.89
C ASP A 494 17.51 -23.34 10.70
N GLY A 495 18.56 -23.76 10.03
CA GLY A 495 19.76 -22.96 9.81
C GLY A 495 19.61 -21.90 8.69
N SER A 496 18.60 -22.03 7.86
CA SER A 496 18.35 -21.17 6.68
C SER A 496 18.36 -19.67 6.99
N ASN A 497 17.83 -19.27 8.13
CA ASN A 497 17.81 -17.87 8.55
C ASN A 497 19.20 -17.32 8.93
N ILE A 498 20.11 -18.19 9.34
CA ILE A 498 21.50 -17.86 9.63
C ILE A 498 22.30 -17.84 8.32
N ALA A 499 22.12 -18.85 7.48
CA ALA A 499 22.68 -18.90 6.14
C ALA A 499 22.36 -17.64 5.31
N ALA A 500 21.14 -17.12 5.42
CA ALA A 500 20.74 -15.90 4.74
C ALA A 500 21.48 -14.64 5.24
N ASP A 501 21.80 -14.54 6.54
CA ASP A 501 22.62 -13.43 7.04
C ASP A 501 24.06 -13.51 6.50
N PHE A 502 24.60 -14.73 6.35
CA PHE A 502 25.91 -14.95 5.69
C PHE A 502 25.85 -14.60 4.21
N ALA A 503 24.79 -14.96 3.49
CA ALA A 503 24.63 -14.63 2.09
C ALA A 503 24.60 -13.11 1.86
N GLU A 504 23.95 -12.34 2.74
CA GLU A 504 23.95 -10.87 2.66
C GLU A 504 25.36 -10.30 2.98
N ALA A 505 26.03 -10.81 4.01
CA ALA A 505 27.40 -10.41 4.29
C ALA A 505 28.33 -10.73 3.11
N GLN A 506 28.18 -11.90 2.50
CA GLN A 506 28.94 -12.33 1.31
C GLN A 506 28.67 -11.40 0.11
N ARG A 507 27.42 -10.99 -0.11
CA ARG A 507 27.06 -10.06 -1.19
C ARG A 507 27.79 -8.72 -1.02
N ILE A 508 27.81 -8.18 0.19
CA ILE A 508 28.47 -6.92 0.52
C ILE A 508 30.00 -7.05 0.34
N VAL A 509 30.58 -8.08 0.94
CA VAL A 509 32.02 -8.33 0.88
C VAL A 509 32.47 -8.67 -0.55
N GLY A 510 31.66 -9.42 -1.29
CA GLY A 510 31.93 -9.73 -2.69
C GLY A 510 31.98 -8.50 -3.59
N ALA A 511 31.06 -7.54 -3.37
CA ALA A 511 31.10 -6.26 -4.08
C ALA A 511 32.39 -5.48 -3.75
N MET A 512 32.76 -5.45 -2.47
CA MET A 512 33.99 -4.79 -2.02
C MET A 512 35.24 -5.47 -2.62
N VAL A 513 35.32 -6.80 -2.59
CA VAL A 513 36.45 -7.57 -3.16
C VAL A 513 36.52 -7.35 -4.66
N ARG A 514 35.42 -7.33 -5.37
CA ARG A 514 35.35 -7.02 -6.80
C ARG A 514 36.01 -5.65 -7.13
N GLU A 515 35.63 -4.63 -6.33
CA GLU A 515 36.23 -3.29 -6.47
C GLU A 515 37.73 -3.28 -6.15
N MET A 516 38.13 -3.93 -5.07
CA MET A 516 39.56 -4.07 -4.71
C MET A 516 40.40 -4.76 -5.80
N LEU A 517 39.80 -5.71 -6.50
CA LEU A 517 40.40 -6.40 -7.63
C LEU A 517 40.30 -5.62 -8.96
N ALA A 518 39.66 -4.47 -8.95
CA ALA A 518 39.35 -3.64 -10.13
C ALA A 518 38.62 -4.42 -11.25
N LEU A 519 37.73 -5.33 -10.89
CA LEU A 519 36.90 -6.07 -11.83
C LEU A 519 35.64 -5.24 -12.13
N GLN A 520 35.59 -4.66 -13.32
CA GLN A 520 34.43 -3.91 -13.81
C GLN A 520 33.44 -4.89 -14.43
N THR A 521 32.19 -4.86 -13.97
CA THR A 521 31.13 -5.73 -14.46
C THR A 521 29.86 -4.93 -14.67
N ASP A 522 29.12 -5.28 -15.71
CA ASP A 522 27.81 -4.71 -16.00
C ASP A 522 26.88 -5.80 -16.54
N ALA A 523 25.64 -5.82 -16.06
CA ALA A 523 24.61 -6.73 -16.53
C ALA A 523 23.33 -5.96 -16.78
N VAL A 524 22.72 -6.19 -17.93
CA VAL A 524 21.42 -5.59 -18.25
C VAL A 524 20.33 -6.57 -17.82
N LEU A 525 19.72 -6.32 -16.65
CA LEU A 525 18.62 -7.11 -16.15
C LEU A 525 17.28 -6.61 -16.74
N PRO A 526 16.32 -7.51 -16.98
CA PRO A 526 15.01 -7.12 -17.49
C PRO A 526 14.17 -6.48 -16.40
N GLU A 527 13.31 -5.53 -16.75
CA GLU A 527 12.38 -4.88 -15.82
C GLU A 527 11.29 -5.84 -15.30
N SER A 528 10.95 -6.87 -16.05
CA SER A 528 9.99 -7.91 -15.70
C SER A 528 10.33 -9.22 -16.40
N LEU A 529 9.89 -10.34 -15.81
CA LEU A 529 9.98 -11.68 -16.39
C LEU A 529 8.59 -12.25 -16.57
N ALA A 530 8.38 -12.99 -17.67
CA ALA A 530 7.16 -13.72 -17.91
C ALA A 530 7.39 -15.23 -17.78
N ALA A 531 6.38 -15.95 -17.28
CA ALA A 531 6.41 -17.40 -17.21
C ALA A 531 6.62 -18.02 -18.60
N GLY A 532 7.51 -19.02 -18.71
CA GLY A 532 7.87 -19.68 -19.96
C GLY A 532 8.79 -18.89 -20.88
N GLU A 533 9.17 -17.65 -20.54
CA GLU A 533 10.02 -16.79 -21.35
C GLU A 533 11.47 -17.30 -21.38
N THR A 534 12.15 -17.14 -22.52
CA THR A 534 13.60 -17.28 -22.63
C THR A 534 14.25 -15.90 -22.55
N VAL A 535 14.92 -15.65 -21.44
CA VAL A 535 15.57 -14.36 -21.15
C VAL A 535 17.00 -14.37 -21.65
N ARG A 536 17.42 -13.29 -22.28
CA ARG A 536 18.77 -13.07 -22.73
C ARG A 536 19.38 -11.91 -21.92
N LEU A 537 20.43 -12.19 -21.16
CA LEU A 537 21.09 -11.26 -20.26
C LEU A 537 22.45 -10.89 -20.82
N PRO A 538 22.62 -9.70 -21.41
CA PRO A 538 23.94 -9.19 -21.77
C PRO A 538 24.75 -8.92 -20.52
N VAL A 539 26.00 -9.40 -20.47
CA VAL A 539 26.91 -9.20 -19.34
C VAL A 539 28.30 -8.83 -19.89
N ASP A 540 28.79 -7.70 -19.45
CA ASP A 540 30.15 -7.24 -19.72
C ASP A 540 31.04 -7.49 -18.49
N VAL A 541 32.23 -8.07 -18.70
CA VAL A 541 33.25 -8.28 -17.64
C VAL A 541 34.58 -7.77 -18.14
N ARG A 542 35.19 -6.81 -17.44
CA ARG A 542 36.49 -6.27 -17.71
C ARG A 542 37.41 -6.42 -16.50
N ASN A 543 38.54 -7.05 -16.68
CA ASN A 543 39.57 -7.07 -15.65
C ASN A 543 40.53 -5.86 -15.86
N ALA A 544 40.28 -4.79 -15.12
CA ALA A 544 41.13 -3.59 -15.10
C ALA A 544 42.27 -3.69 -14.05
N GLY A 545 42.28 -4.75 -13.26
CA GLY A 545 43.22 -4.98 -12.19
C GLY A 545 44.51 -5.69 -12.63
N LYS A 546 45.26 -6.13 -11.63
CA LYS A 546 46.58 -6.81 -11.83
C LYS A 546 46.46 -8.33 -11.63
N GLU A 547 45.43 -8.79 -10.96
CA GLU A 547 45.27 -10.19 -10.61
C GLU A 547 44.52 -10.94 -11.72
N THR A 548 44.90 -12.20 -11.96
CA THR A 548 44.18 -13.07 -12.89
C THR A 548 43.07 -13.84 -12.16
N VAL A 549 41.90 -13.85 -12.74
CA VAL A 549 40.80 -14.74 -12.30
C VAL A 549 40.88 -16.02 -13.13
N LYS A 550 41.20 -17.13 -12.49
CA LYS A 550 41.29 -18.46 -13.12
C LYS A 550 39.93 -19.15 -13.05
N GLU A 551 39.66 -20.03 -14.00
CA GLU A 551 38.45 -20.80 -14.08
C GLU A 551 37.19 -19.91 -13.97
N ALA A 552 37.28 -18.72 -14.56
CA ALA A 552 36.18 -17.76 -14.49
C ALA A 552 34.95 -18.27 -15.25
N LYS A 553 33.79 -18.10 -14.65
CA LYS A 553 32.49 -18.34 -15.29
C LYS A 553 31.45 -17.33 -14.83
N LEU A 554 30.53 -16.99 -15.71
CA LEU A 554 29.35 -16.26 -15.39
C LEU A 554 28.23 -17.23 -14.99
N VAL A 555 27.50 -16.91 -13.92
CA VAL A 555 26.37 -17.70 -13.46
C VAL A 555 25.19 -16.77 -13.28
N ALA A 556 24.08 -17.04 -14.00
CA ALA A 556 22.78 -16.43 -13.73
C ALA A 556 21.89 -17.47 -13.05
N SER A 557 21.31 -17.12 -11.92
CA SER A 557 20.38 -17.97 -11.21
C SER A 557 19.05 -17.26 -10.98
N LEU A 558 17.94 -17.96 -11.22
CA LEU A 558 16.61 -17.49 -10.91
C LEU A 558 16.01 -18.41 -9.85
N ARG A 559 15.60 -17.86 -8.70
CA ARG A 559 15.07 -18.63 -7.56
C ARG A 559 13.83 -17.97 -7.00
N MET A 560 12.84 -18.76 -6.56
CA MET A 560 11.67 -18.25 -5.88
C MET A 560 12.03 -17.65 -4.51
N THR A 561 11.37 -16.54 -4.15
CA THR A 561 11.65 -15.82 -2.88
C THR A 561 10.79 -16.27 -1.72
N ASN A 562 9.71 -17.01 -1.96
CA ASN A 562 8.63 -17.27 -0.98
C ASN A 562 8.68 -18.65 -0.32
N GLU A 563 9.64 -19.49 -0.60
CA GLU A 563 9.72 -20.77 0.12
C GLU A 563 10.40 -20.59 1.47
N PRO A 564 9.73 -21.00 2.58
CA PRO A 564 10.47 -21.32 3.80
C PRO A 564 11.41 -22.46 3.40
N MET A 565 12.71 -22.28 3.66
CA MET A 565 13.71 -23.32 3.44
C MET A 565 13.41 -24.53 4.34
N THR A 566 12.52 -25.41 3.93
CA THR A 566 12.32 -26.72 4.52
C THR A 566 13.21 -27.70 3.78
N ASN A 567 13.86 -28.58 4.53
CA ASN A 567 14.95 -29.45 4.10
C ASN A 567 14.67 -30.46 2.97
N ASP A 568 13.46 -30.56 2.41
CA ASP A 568 13.11 -31.69 1.52
C ASP A 568 12.69 -31.32 0.09
N GLN A 569 12.64 -30.03 -0.24
CA GLN A 569 12.40 -29.63 -1.64
C GLN A 569 13.18 -28.35 -1.93
N MET A 570 14.46 -28.48 -2.27
CA MET A 570 15.12 -27.47 -3.11
C MET A 570 14.38 -27.52 -4.45
N SER A 571 13.41 -26.60 -4.66
CA SER A 571 12.92 -26.38 -6.01
C SER A 571 14.13 -26.00 -6.86
N ASP A 572 14.38 -26.76 -7.91
CA ASP A 572 15.51 -26.56 -8.81
C ASP A 572 15.44 -25.16 -9.41
N GLY A 573 16.15 -24.23 -8.79
CA GLY A 573 16.31 -22.88 -9.35
C GLY A 573 16.88 -23.02 -10.76
N GLN A 574 16.39 -22.20 -11.68
CA GLN A 574 16.97 -22.17 -13.02
C GLN A 574 18.35 -21.55 -12.95
N VAL A 575 19.34 -22.23 -13.49
CA VAL A 575 20.74 -21.78 -13.51
C VAL A 575 21.24 -21.84 -14.94
N ALA A 576 21.88 -20.75 -15.38
CA ALA A 576 22.63 -20.68 -16.63
C ALA A 576 24.10 -20.37 -16.30
N GLU A 577 25.00 -21.18 -16.80
CA GLU A 577 26.43 -21.01 -16.62
C GLU A 577 27.12 -20.79 -17.97
N LEU A 578 28.10 -19.87 -17.98
CA LEU A 578 28.90 -19.58 -19.15
C LEU A 578 30.38 -19.50 -18.77
N PRO A 579 31.18 -20.48 -19.15
CA PRO A 579 32.63 -20.47 -18.91
C PRO A 579 33.32 -19.33 -19.66
N LEU A 580 34.14 -18.53 -18.95
CA LEU A 580 34.95 -17.46 -19.52
C LEU A 580 36.44 -17.85 -19.65
N GLY A 581 36.85 -18.92 -18.97
CA GLY A 581 38.25 -19.35 -18.87
C GLY A 581 39.06 -18.45 -17.94
N GLU A 582 40.25 -18.05 -18.38
CA GLU A 582 41.09 -17.11 -17.61
C GLU A 582 40.77 -15.65 -17.98
N LEU A 583 40.50 -14.82 -16.97
CA LEU A 583 40.43 -13.36 -17.11
C LEU A 583 41.74 -12.73 -16.69
N THR A 584 42.66 -12.64 -17.61
CA THR A 584 43.96 -11.97 -17.38
C THR A 584 43.80 -10.45 -17.26
N PRO A 585 44.80 -9.73 -16.71
CA PRO A 585 44.79 -8.27 -16.71
C PRO A 585 44.51 -7.68 -18.10
N ARG A 586 43.58 -6.67 -18.14
CA ARG A 586 43.05 -6.02 -19.36
C ARG A 586 42.07 -6.85 -20.20
N ALA A 587 41.76 -8.09 -19.82
CA ALA A 587 40.78 -8.89 -20.55
C ALA A 587 39.39 -8.20 -20.51
N LEU A 588 38.67 -8.23 -21.64
CA LEU A 588 37.28 -7.81 -21.77
C LEU A 588 36.49 -8.98 -22.37
N ARG A 589 35.39 -9.32 -21.73
CA ARG A 589 34.41 -10.30 -22.26
C ARG A 589 33.06 -9.63 -22.33
N ARG A 590 32.35 -9.84 -23.44
CA ARG A 590 30.95 -9.41 -23.66
C ARG A 590 30.18 -10.64 -24.02
N GLU A 591 29.30 -11.06 -23.12
CA GLU A 591 28.69 -12.37 -23.19
C GLU A 591 27.18 -12.25 -23.07
N LEU A 592 26.48 -13.29 -23.48
CA LEU A 592 25.02 -13.37 -23.42
C LEU A 592 24.63 -14.63 -22.66
N LEU A 593 24.19 -14.48 -21.42
CA LEU A 593 23.59 -15.56 -20.65
C LEU A 593 22.14 -15.79 -21.10
N VAL A 594 21.74 -17.04 -21.23
CA VAL A 594 20.39 -17.41 -21.64
C VAL A 594 19.74 -18.24 -20.54
N LEU A 595 18.63 -17.77 -20.03
CA LEU A 595 17.90 -18.39 -18.92
C LEU A 595 16.44 -18.62 -19.33
N LYS A 596 15.85 -19.76 -18.97
CA LYS A 596 14.43 -20.05 -19.19
C LYS A 596 13.67 -19.86 -17.89
N VAL A 597 12.60 -19.10 -17.92
CA VAL A 597 11.67 -18.91 -16.78
C VAL A 597 10.69 -20.09 -16.76
N PRO A 598 10.55 -20.82 -15.63
CA PRO A 598 9.57 -21.89 -15.53
C PRO A 598 8.14 -21.39 -15.69
N THR A 599 7.30 -22.16 -16.38
CA THR A 599 5.89 -21.79 -16.61
C THR A 599 5.06 -21.86 -15.35
N GLU A 600 5.39 -22.78 -14.46
CA GLU A 600 4.72 -23.00 -13.18
C GLU A 600 4.99 -21.90 -12.14
N TRP A 601 5.92 -20.99 -12.41
CA TRP A 601 6.26 -19.86 -11.53
C TRP A 601 5.41 -18.62 -11.79
N GLU A 602 4.41 -18.69 -12.64
CA GLU A 602 3.48 -17.59 -12.88
C GLU A 602 2.88 -17.08 -11.56
N GLY A 603 2.91 -15.77 -11.38
CA GLY A 603 2.38 -15.10 -10.20
C GLY A 603 3.32 -15.12 -8.98
N GLN A 604 4.38 -15.93 -9.01
CA GLN A 604 5.36 -16.02 -7.94
C GLN A 604 6.37 -14.88 -7.99
N ARG A 605 7.06 -14.64 -6.88
CA ARG A 605 8.22 -13.74 -6.84
C ARG A 605 9.51 -14.57 -6.95
N ALA A 606 10.43 -14.09 -7.77
CA ALA A 606 11.71 -14.72 -7.95
C ALA A 606 12.84 -13.68 -7.92
N THR A 607 14.00 -14.10 -7.44
CA THR A 607 15.24 -13.31 -7.48
C THR A 607 16.11 -13.81 -8.62
N LEU A 608 16.37 -12.92 -9.57
CA LEU A 608 17.36 -13.11 -10.62
C LEU A 608 18.69 -12.56 -10.11
N ARG A 609 19.70 -13.41 -10.04
CA ARG A 609 21.06 -13.06 -9.58
C ARG A 609 22.07 -13.41 -10.65
N VAL A 610 23.00 -12.48 -10.92
CA VAL A 610 24.13 -12.70 -11.82
C VAL A 610 25.42 -12.54 -11.03
N VAL A 611 26.30 -13.53 -11.12
CA VAL A 611 27.59 -13.54 -10.42
C VAL A 611 28.74 -13.95 -11.36
N LEU A 612 29.96 -13.52 -11.01
CA LEU A 612 31.20 -14.02 -11.56
C LEU A 612 31.82 -14.98 -10.54
N GLU A 613 31.98 -16.23 -10.89
CA GLU A 613 32.71 -17.21 -10.10
C GLU A 613 34.10 -17.44 -10.68
N GLY A 614 35.06 -17.73 -9.81
CA GLY A 614 36.41 -18.05 -10.24
C GLY A 614 37.39 -18.21 -9.08
N THR A 615 38.63 -18.51 -9.41
CA THR A 615 39.74 -18.64 -8.43
C THR A 615 40.65 -17.43 -8.50
N VAL A 616 40.79 -16.69 -7.40
CA VAL A 616 41.66 -15.51 -7.28
C VAL A 616 42.52 -15.67 -6.06
N MET A 617 43.84 -15.37 -6.20
CA MET A 617 44.80 -15.50 -5.08
C MET A 617 44.74 -16.85 -4.35
N GLY A 618 44.37 -17.92 -5.08
CA GLY A 618 44.29 -19.27 -4.55
C GLY A 618 43.03 -19.62 -3.81
N ALA A 619 42.02 -18.72 -3.74
CA ALA A 619 40.72 -19.00 -3.16
C ALA A 619 39.59 -18.92 -4.22
N LYS A 620 38.64 -19.84 -4.13
CA LYS A 620 37.44 -19.83 -4.97
C LYS A 620 36.46 -18.81 -4.41
N VAL A 621 36.01 -17.89 -5.26
CA VAL A 621 35.10 -16.80 -4.87
C VAL A 621 33.92 -16.65 -5.79
N THR A 622 32.83 -16.20 -5.25
CA THR A 622 31.63 -15.77 -5.96
C THR A 622 31.48 -14.26 -5.79
N LEU A 623 31.63 -13.53 -6.89
CA LEU A 623 31.59 -12.06 -6.92
C LEU A 623 30.23 -11.61 -7.51
N PRO A 624 29.40 -10.86 -6.76
CA PRO A 624 28.11 -10.40 -7.26
C PRO A 624 28.31 -9.39 -8.40
N ILE A 625 27.54 -9.55 -9.47
CA ILE A 625 27.43 -8.57 -10.56
C ILE A 625 26.17 -7.76 -10.38
N ASP A 626 25.02 -8.43 -10.39
CA ASP A 626 23.73 -7.78 -10.22
C ASP A 626 22.70 -8.73 -9.62
N GLU A 627 21.64 -8.17 -9.01
CA GLU A 627 20.57 -8.93 -8.41
C GLU A 627 19.26 -8.13 -8.44
N LEU A 628 18.18 -8.74 -8.92
CA LEU A 628 16.86 -8.13 -9.00
C LEU A 628 15.81 -9.13 -8.56
N THR A 629 14.96 -8.71 -7.61
CA THR A 629 13.76 -9.46 -7.23
C THR A 629 12.55 -8.90 -7.95
N LEU A 630 11.82 -9.76 -8.65
CA LEU A 630 10.67 -9.37 -9.45
C LEU A 630 9.59 -10.46 -9.41
N ARG A 631 8.39 -10.07 -9.81
CA ARG A 631 7.27 -11.00 -9.98
C ARG A 631 7.35 -11.63 -11.36
N ILE A 632 7.11 -12.94 -11.42
CA ILE A 632 6.94 -13.65 -12.68
C ILE A 632 5.52 -13.38 -13.18
N LEU A 633 5.42 -12.64 -14.26
CA LEU A 633 4.15 -12.25 -14.85
C LEU A 633 3.58 -13.39 -15.74
N PRO A 634 2.24 -13.45 -15.93
CA PRO A 634 1.70 -14.27 -16.98
C PRO A 634 2.24 -13.79 -18.34
N PRO A 635 2.48 -14.68 -19.31
CA PRO A 635 2.96 -14.29 -20.64
C PRO A 635 2.05 -13.28 -21.33
N LEU A 636 0.74 -13.42 -21.09
CA LEU A 636 -0.31 -12.55 -21.58
C LEU A 636 -1.22 -12.14 -20.43
N GLU A 637 -1.33 -10.86 -20.14
CA GLU A 637 -2.35 -10.33 -19.27
C GLU A 637 -3.55 -9.85 -20.09
N ILE A 638 -4.74 -10.22 -19.62
CA ILE A 638 -6.00 -9.78 -20.19
C ILE A 638 -6.86 -9.13 -19.12
N SER A 639 -7.33 -7.93 -19.39
CA SER A 639 -8.44 -7.32 -18.67
C SER A 639 -9.58 -7.03 -19.64
N VAL A 640 -10.80 -7.22 -19.15
CA VAL A 640 -12.02 -7.01 -19.91
C VAL A 640 -12.89 -6.06 -19.14
N THR A 641 -13.47 -5.10 -19.86
CA THR A 641 -14.34 -4.07 -19.27
C THR A 641 -15.62 -4.02 -20.10
N PRO A 642 -16.81 -4.12 -19.49
CA PRO A 642 -18.06 -3.92 -20.18
C PRO A 642 -18.16 -2.44 -20.60
N PHE A 643 -18.76 -2.18 -21.74
CA PHE A 643 -18.99 -0.85 -22.23
C PHE A 643 -20.48 -0.55 -22.17
N GLY A 644 -20.87 0.47 -21.41
CA GLY A 644 -22.27 0.90 -21.33
C GLY A 644 -22.65 1.79 -22.51
N GLY A 645 -23.91 1.71 -22.93
CA GLY A 645 -24.43 2.47 -24.07
C GLY A 645 -24.54 1.60 -25.31
N GLU A 646 -23.46 1.32 -26.03
CA GLU A 646 -23.43 0.22 -27.00
C GLU A 646 -22.96 -1.04 -26.31
N PRO A 647 -23.59 -2.22 -26.55
CA PRO A 647 -23.13 -3.48 -25.97
C PRO A 647 -21.77 -3.83 -26.59
N SER A 648 -20.73 -3.41 -25.94
CA SER A 648 -19.35 -3.63 -26.36
C SER A 648 -18.47 -4.03 -25.18
N ILE A 649 -17.32 -4.58 -25.51
CA ILE A 649 -16.33 -5.06 -24.55
C ILE A 649 -14.99 -4.43 -24.93
N LEU A 650 -14.37 -3.72 -24.00
CA LEU A 650 -12.99 -3.28 -24.14
C LEU A 650 -12.07 -4.38 -23.60
N VAL A 651 -11.28 -4.97 -24.50
CA VAL A 651 -10.26 -5.97 -24.17
C VAL A 651 -8.90 -5.30 -24.18
N ARG A 652 -8.25 -5.24 -23.04
CA ARG A 652 -6.87 -4.78 -22.94
C ARG A 652 -5.95 -5.98 -22.80
N LEU A 653 -5.00 -6.10 -23.70
CA LEU A 653 -4.02 -7.17 -23.77
C LEU A 653 -2.63 -6.60 -23.51
N ARG A 654 -1.90 -7.19 -22.56
CA ARG A 654 -0.51 -6.86 -22.31
C ARG A 654 0.37 -8.08 -22.58
N ASN A 655 1.28 -7.92 -23.51
CA ASN A 655 2.32 -8.90 -23.74
C ASN A 655 3.49 -8.65 -22.77
N ASN A 656 3.68 -9.55 -21.82
CA ASN A 656 4.74 -9.45 -20.83
C ASN A 656 6.04 -10.15 -21.28
N THR A 657 6.08 -10.69 -22.51
CA THR A 657 7.27 -11.36 -23.05
C THR A 657 8.12 -10.42 -23.90
N GLY A 658 9.40 -10.75 -24.07
CA GLY A 658 10.35 -10.01 -24.92
C GLY A 658 10.17 -10.24 -26.42
N GLU A 659 9.17 -11.01 -26.85
CA GLU A 659 8.89 -11.33 -28.28
C GLU A 659 7.50 -10.85 -28.69
N SER A 660 7.32 -10.52 -29.97
CA SER A 660 5.99 -10.19 -30.50
C SER A 660 5.12 -11.45 -30.59
N ARG A 661 3.82 -11.31 -30.34
CA ARG A 661 2.84 -12.42 -30.32
C ARG A 661 1.60 -12.06 -31.11
N LYS A 662 1.01 -13.04 -31.79
CA LYS A 662 -0.35 -12.94 -32.34
C LYS A 662 -1.35 -13.52 -31.36
N VAL A 663 -2.45 -12.83 -31.17
CA VAL A 663 -3.51 -13.24 -30.25
C VAL A 663 -4.86 -13.11 -30.96
N ALA A 664 -5.59 -14.22 -31.03
CA ALA A 664 -6.98 -14.23 -31.47
C ALA A 664 -7.89 -14.00 -30.25
N ILE A 665 -8.90 -13.15 -30.40
CA ILE A 665 -9.87 -12.82 -29.36
C ILE A 665 -11.24 -13.25 -29.83
N SER A 666 -11.93 -14.07 -29.04
CA SER A 666 -13.31 -14.47 -29.28
C SER A 666 -14.19 -14.25 -28.05
N VAL A 667 -15.49 -14.09 -28.25
CA VAL A 667 -16.46 -13.90 -27.18
C VAL A 667 -17.60 -14.88 -27.35
N GLU A 668 -17.81 -15.69 -26.32
CA GLU A 668 -18.99 -16.54 -26.17
C GLU A 668 -20.02 -15.78 -25.33
N SER A 669 -21.16 -15.43 -25.92
CA SER A 669 -22.24 -14.66 -25.27
C SER A 669 -23.56 -14.90 -25.98
N SER A 670 -24.68 -14.54 -25.33
CA SER A 670 -25.97 -14.42 -25.98
C SER A 670 -26.05 -13.23 -26.96
N LEU A 671 -25.11 -12.29 -26.84
CA LEU A 671 -24.89 -11.23 -27.82
C LEU A 671 -23.81 -11.69 -28.81
N GLU A 672 -24.02 -11.40 -30.09
CA GLU A 672 -23.09 -11.78 -31.16
C GLU A 672 -21.94 -10.77 -31.28
N PHE A 673 -20.69 -11.25 -31.19
CA PHE A 673 -19.47 -10.45 -31.37
C PHE A 673 -18.62 -11.01 -32.51
N VAL A 674 -17.95 -10.12 -33.25
CA VAL A 674 -17.02 -10.53 -34.30
C VAL A 674 -15.64 -10.82 -33.69
N PRO A 675 -15.06 -12.02 -33.91
CA PRO A 675 -13.70 -12.32 -33.47
C PRO A 675 -12.67 -11.36 -34.06
N ARG A 676 -11.60 -11.10 -33.34
CA ARG A 676 -10.50 -10.22 -33.76
C ARG A 676 -9.16 -10.92 -33.57
N GLU A 677 -8.23 -10.67 -34.49
CA GLU A 677 -6.83 -11.06 -34.37
C GLU A 677 -5.97 -9.79 -34.25
N VAL A 678 -5.05 -9.79 -33.30
CA VAL A 678 -4.15 -8.65 -33.04
C VAL A 678 -2.71 -9.14 -32.88
N THR A 679 -1.76 -8.33 -33.35
CA THR A 679 -0.33 -8.57 -33.11
C THR A 679 0.13 -7.66 -31.99
N LEU A 680 0.58 -8.28 -30.89
CA LEU A 680 1.12 -7.59 -29.72
C LEU A 680 2.63 -7.49 -29.87
N LYS A 681 3.16 -6.28 -29.84
CA LYS A 681 4.62 -6.08 -29.78
C LYS A 681 5.15 -6.58 -28.42
N ALA A 682 6.45 -6.88 -28.38
CA ALA A 682 7.13 -7.23 -27.13
C ALA A 682 6.93 -6.13 -26.06
N ARG A 683 6.60 -6.55 -24.81
CA ARG A 683 6.43 -5.66 -23.66
C ARG A 683 5.36 -4.54 -23.86
N ALA A 684 4.46 -4.69 -24.82
CA ALA A 684 3.47 -3.69 -25.17
C ALA A 684 2.04 -4.04 -24.70
N THR A 685 1.26 -3.00 -24.50
CA THR A 685 -0.19 -3.08 -24.23
C THR A 685 -0.97 -2.65 -25.47
N THR A 686 -2.05 -3.37 -25.79
CA THR A 686 -2.97 -3.06 -26.89
C THR A 686 -4.40 -3.15 -26.39
N GLU A 687 -5.23 -2.20 -26.78
CA GLU A 687 -6.67 -2.17 -26.49
C GLU A 687 -7.46 -2.51 -27.75
N VAL A 688 -8.48 -3.35 -27.58
CA VAL A 688 -9.37 -3.79 -28.65
C VAL A 688 -10.81 -3.64 -28.19
N LYS A 689 -11.59 -2.79 -28.87
CA LYS A 689 -13.04 -2.66 -28.65
C LYS A 689 -13.75 -3.69 -29.52
N LEU A 690 -14.51 -4.58 -28.89
CA LEU A 690 -15.41 -5.53 -29.55
C LEU A 690 -16.83 -5.01 -29.40
N VAL A 691 -17.52 -4.79 -30.50
CA VAL A 691 -18.88 -4.27 -30.53
C VAL A 691 -19.82 -5.41 -30.93
N ALA A 692 -20.95 -5.52 -30.23
CA ALA A 692 -21.99 -6.48 -30.61
C ALA A 692 -22.57 -6.13 -31.98
N VAL A 693 -22.85 -7.16 -32.78
CA VAL A 693 -23.31 -7.02 -34.15
C VAL A 693 -24.67 -6.30 -34.21
N LYS A 694 -25.51 -6.52 -33.22
CA LYS A 694 -26.84 -5.91 -33.11
C LYS A 694 -27.05 -5.33 -31.70
N PRO A 695 -27.29 -4.03 -31.53
CA PRO A 695 -27.69 -3.48 -30.26
C PRO A 695 -29.10 -3.97 -29.89
N PRO A 696 -29.39 -4.24 -28.61
CA PRO A 696 -30.69 -4.66 -28.17
C PRO A 696 -31.72 -3.52 -28.26
N SER A 697 -32.97 -3.89 -28.55
CA SER A 697 -34.11 -2.93 -28.56
C SER A 697 -34.60 -2.60 -27.14
N GLU A 698 -34.29 -3.45 -26.16
CA GLU A 698 -34.69 -3.33 -24.75
C GLU A 698 -33.47 -3.63 -23.86
N LEU A 699 -33.58 -3.28 -22.57
CA LEU A 699 -32.52 -3.62 -21.59
C LEU A 699 -32.35 -5.16 -21.55
N GLN A 700 -31.16 -5.59 -21.85
CA GLN A 700 -30.80 -7.00 -21.86
C GLN A 700 -29.58 -7.26 -20.95
N LEU A 701 -29.69 -8.29 -20.12
CA LEU A 701 -28.55 -8.81 -19.37
C LEU A 701 -27.92 -9.97 -20.15
N ALA A 702 -26.61 -10.04 -20.17
CA ALA A 702 -25.87 -11.12 -20.80
C ALA A 702 -24.59 -11.46 -20.03
N SER A 703 -24.20 -12.75 -20.02
CA SER A 703 -22.84 -13.09 -19.68
C SER A 703 -21.98 -13.12 -20.93
N ALA A 704 -20.72 -12.73 -20.79
CA ALA A 704 -19.75 -12.87 -21.85
C ALA A 704 -18.51 -13.61 -21.33
N LYS A 705 -18.04 -14.55 -22.11
CA LYS A 705 -16.81 -15.29 -21.87
C LYS A 705 -15.83 -14.93 -22.95
N VAL A 706 -14.90 -14.05 -22.62
CA VAL A 706 -13.83 -13.61 -23.52
C VAL A 706 -12.70 -14.63 -23.47
N LYS A 707 -12.35 -15.17 -24.61
CA LYS A 707 -11.25 -16.12 -24.79
C LYS A 707 -10.17 -15.48 -25.64
N THR A 708 -8.94 -15.75 -25.29
CA THR A 708 -7.77 -15.43 -26.11
C THR A 708 -7.03 -16.71 -26.45
N GLU A 709 -6.59 -16.83 -27.70
CA GLU A 709 -5.79 -17.96 -28.17
C GLU A 709 -4.53 -17.37 -28.82
N GLY A 710 -3.37 -17.85 -28.38
CA GLY A 710 -2.08 -17.45 -28.95
C GLY A 710 -1.58 -18.38 -30.04
N ASP A 711 -0.43 -18.06 -30.66
CA ASP A 711 0.19 -18.83 -31.74
C ASP A 711 0.46 -20.27 -31.29
N GLU A 712 -0.19 -21.24 -31.92
CA GLU A 712 0.05 -22.67 -31.69
C GLU A 712 1.47 -23.04 -32.11
N GLY A 713 2.33 -23.38 -31.16
CA GLY A 713 3.66 -23.92 -31.47
C GLY A 713 4.69 -23.94 -30.36
N ARG A 714 4.49 -23.28 -29.23
CA ARG A 714 5.52 -23.13 -28.15
C ARG A 714 5.07 -23.57 -26.76
N GLY A 715 4.36 -24.68 -26.63
CA GLY A 715 4.24 -25.41 -25.35
C GLY A 715 3.62 -24.69 -24.16
N THR A 716 2.96 -23.58 -24.36
CA THR A 716 2.29 -22.82 -23.29
C THR A 716 0.77 -22.92 -23.43
N ARG A 717 0.05 -23.15 -22.32
CA ARG A 717 -1.41 -22.97 -22.26
C ARG A 717 -1.74 -21.49 -22.39
N ASP A 718 -1.71 -20.94 -23.60
CA ASP A 718 -1.87 -19.51 -23.87
C ASP A 718 -3.33 -19.02 -23.93
N GLY A 719 -4.29 -19.88 -23.62
CA GLY A 719 -5.69 -19.52 -23.59
C GLY A 719 -6.10 -18.88 -22.24
N VAL A 720 -6.22 -17.55 -22.17
CA VAL A 720 -6.79 -16.90 -20.99
C VAL A 720 -8.28 -16.70 -21.20
N THR A 721 -9.06 -17.10 -20.20
CA THR A 721 -10.52 -16.91 -20.21
C THR A 721 -10.91 -15.89 -19.14
N LYS A 722 -11.70 -14.89 -19.52
CA LYS A 722 -12.30 -13.92 -18.57
C LYS A 722 -13.82 -13.90 -18.75
N TRP A 723 -14.50 -13.85 -17.62
CA TRP A 723 -15.94 -13.71 -17.55
C TRP A 723 -16.31 -12.27 -17.19
N LEU A 724 -17.39 -11.76 -17.76
CA LEU A 724 -18.00 -10.51 -17.38
C LEU A 724 -19.52 -10.56 -17.59
N SER A 725 -20.24 -9.71 -16.86
CA SER A 725 -21.66 -9.48 -17.03
C SER A 725 -21.87 -8.17 -17.76
N LEU A 726 -22.71 -8.20 -18.78
CA LEU A 726 -23.07 -7.07 -19.59
C LEU A 726 -24.48 -6.60 -19.25
N ILE A 727 -24.65 -5.30 -19.12
CA ILE A 727 -25.94 -4.65 -19.14
C ILE A 727 -26.01 -3.90 -20.46
N ALA A 728 -26.66 -4.52 -21.43
CA ALA A 728 -26.88 -3.91 -22.73
C ALA A 728 -28.08 -2.98 -22.67
N LEU A 729 -27.83 -1.69 -22.79
CA LEU A 729 -28.87 -0.66 -22.75
C LEU A 729 -29.29 -0.31 -24.18
N PRO A 730 -30.58 -0.08 -24.40
CA PRO A 730 -31.03 0.49 -25.67
C PRO A 730 -30.50 1.93 -25.81
N THR A 731 -30.20 2.35 -27.01
CA THR A 731 -29.67 3.70 -27.29
C THR A 731 -30.59 4.82 -26.76
N SER A 732 -31.88 4.56 -26.67
CA SER A 732 -32.89 5.48 -26.13
C SER A 732 -33.03 5.48 -24.61
N GLY A 733 -32.28 4.59 -23.88
CA GLY A 733 -32.45 4.37 -22.44
C GLY A 733 -31.65 5.32 -21.56
N ASN A 734 -30.71 6.09 -22.11
CA ASN A 734 -29.95 7.07 -21.34
C ASN A 734 -30.79 8.32 -21.07
N LEU A 735 -31.00 8.62 -19.78
CA LEU A 735 -31.74 9.79 -19.32
C LEU A 735 -30.94 11.09 -19.45
N LEU A 736 -29.60 10.97 -19.53
CA LEU A 736 -28.72 12.10 -19.82
C LEU A 736 -28.69 12.37 -21.32
N ARG A 737 -28.83 13.62 -21.69
CA ARG A 737 -28.65 14.07 -23.06
C ARG A 737 -27.19 14.36 -23.34
N ASN A 738 -26.71 14.04 -24.54
CA ASN A 738 -25.34 14.30 -24.95
C ASN A 738 -24.30 13.71 -23.97
N GLY A 739 -24.50 12.47 -23.53
CA GLY A 739 -23.63 11.81 -22.56
C GLY A 739 -22.25 11.43 -23.12
N SER A 740 -22.12 11.30 -24.44
CA SER A 740 -20.86 11.13 -25.18
C SER A 740 -20.25 12.47 -25.67
N PHE A 741 -20.81 13.61 -25.26
CA PHE A 741 -20.30 14.96 -25.54
C PHE A 741 -20.10 15.31 -27.02
N GLU A 742 -20.80 14.64 -27.93
CA GLU A 742 -20.66 14.82 -29.39
C GLU A 742 -21.39 16.05 -29.92
N GLU A 743 -22.42 16.56 -29.19
CA GLU A 743 -23.21 17.71 -29.61
C GLU A 743 -22.61 19.01 -29.09
N GLY A 744 -22.47 20.00 -29.97
CA GLY A 744 -21.95 21.34 -29.66
C GLY A 744 -20.44 21.46 -29.81
N ASP A 745 -19.98 22.68 -30.15
CA ASP A 745 -18.57 22.93 -30.46
C ASP A 745 -17.84 23.79 -29.42
N LYS A 746 -18.56 24.28 -28.41
CA LYS A 746 -17.98 25.12 -27.34
C LYS A 746 -18.67 24.85 -26.02
N PRO A 747 -17.90 24.69 -24.90
CA PRO A 747 -18.46 24.63 -23.55
C PRO A 747 -19.14 25.95 -23.13
N PRO A 748 -20.25 25.90 -22.36
CA PRO A 748 -20.91 24.68 -21.95
C PRO A 748 -21.64 24.01 -23.14
N LEU A 749 -21.48 22.67 -23.22
CA LEU A 749 -22.14 21.89 -24.26
C LEU A 749 -23.65 21.82 -24.05
N PRO A 750 -24.48 21.53 -25.08
CA PRO A 750 -25.90 21.30 -24.94
C PRO A 750 -26.18 20.32 -23.80
N SER A 751 -27.08 20.71 -22.89
CA SER A 751 -27.51 19.98 -21.69
C SER A 751 -26.47 19.86 -20.57
N TRP A 752 -25.21 20.25 -20.74
CA TRP A 752 -24.17 20.19 -19.74
C TRP A 752 -23.74 21.58 -19.29
N ASN A 753 -23.99 21.91 -18.03
CA ASN A 753 -23.53 23.15 -17.39
C ASN A 753 -22.13 23.00 -16.80
N PHE A 754 -21.48 24.13 -16.51
CA PHE A 754 -20.22 24.13 -15.77
C PHE A 754 -20.44 23.79 -14.29
N TYR A 755 -19.57 22.96 -13.75
CA TYR A 755 -19.35 22.85 -12.32
C TYR A 755 -18.05 23.58 -11.97
N GLY A 756 -18.09 24.54 -11.04
CA GLY A 756 -16.95 25.40 -10.73
C GLY A 756 -16.44 26.16 -11.96
N VAL A 757 -15.16 26.03 -12.27
CA VAL A 757 -14.54 26.67 -13.44
C VAL A 757 -14.94 25.99 -14.76
N GLY A 758 -15.56 24.79 -14.67
CA GLY A 758 -16.05 24.04 -15.83
C GLY A 758 -15.00 23.11 -16.45
N TYR A 759 -15.16 22.85 -17.74
CA TYR A 759 -14.42 21.87 -18.52
C TYR A 759 -14.06 22.42 -19.91
N LYS A 760 -13.16 21.72 -20.60
CA LYS A 760 -12.78 21.93 -21.99
C LYS A 760 -13.20 20.74 -22.86
N LEU A 761 -13.21 20.88 -24.17
CA LEU A 761 -13.36 19.76 -25.11
C LEU A 761 -12.00 19.10 -25.36
N SER A 762 -12.02 17.81 -25.65
CA SER A 762 -10.87 17.01 -26.04
C SER A 762 -11.23 16.03 -27.15
N ASP A 763 -10.31 15.84 -28.10
CA ASP A 763 -10.41 14.80 -29.12
C ASP A 763 -9.93 13.42 -28.61
N ASP A 764 -9.41 13.36 -27.40
CA ASP A 764 -9.11 12.10 -26.70
C ASP A 764 -10.41 11.58 -26.09
N ALA A 765 -11.05 10.68 -26.78
CA ALA A 765 -12.37 10.13 -26.49
C ALA A 765 -12.36 8.61 -26.59
N ILE A 766 -13.33 7.96 -25.95
CA ILE A 766 -13.52 6.51 -26.01
C ILE A 766 -14.89 6.17 -26.62
N ASP A 767 -15.86 7.09 -26.51
CA ASP A 767 -17.18 6.96 -27.08
C ASP A 767 -17.42 8.09 -28.09
N GLY A 768 -17.30 7.77 -29.38
CA GLY A 768 -17.37 8.76 -30.44
C GLY A 768 -16.04 9.42 -30.80
N LYS A 769 -16.04 10.75 -30.95
CA LYS A 769 -14.88 11.53 -31.38
C LYS A 769 -14.40 12.54 -30.34
N ARG A 770 -15.23 12.87 -29.37
CA ARG A 770 -14.97 13.94 -28.40
C ARG A 770 -15.36 13.54 -26.99
N GLY A 771 -14.62 13.99 -26.03
CA GLY A 771 -14.93 13.91 -24.60
C GLY A 771 -14.72 15.27 -23.94
N ILE A 772 -14.94 15.35 -22.64
CA ILE A 772 -14.62 16.55 -21.85
C ILE A 772 -13.34 16.35 -21.04
N PHE A 773 -12.68 17.47 -20.78
CA PHE A 773 -11.36 17.51 -20.17
C PHE A 773 -11.31 18.55 -19.04
N CYS A 774 -10.80 18.15 -17.90
CA CYS A 774 -10.54 18.96 -16.73
C CYS A 774 -9.05 18.92 -16.39
N GLU A 775 -8.44 20.08 -16.13
CA GLU A 775 -7.03 20.22 -15.74
C GLU A 775 -6.90 21.22 -14.61
N SER A 776 -6.17 20.85 -13.56
CA SER A 776 -5.92 21.72 -12.41
C SER A 776 -4.49 21.58 -11.90
N ASP A 777 -3.86 22.73 -11.62
CA ASP A 777 -2.52 22.82 -11.04
C ASP A 777 -2.55 23.02 -9.51
N ASP A 778 -3.75 23.20 -8.96
CA ASP A 778 -3.96 23.39 -7.53
C ASP A 778 -5.10 22.50 -6.99
N MET A 779 -5.18 22.37 -5.66
CA MET A 779 -6.20 21.58 -4.97
C MET A 779 -7.43 22.39 -4.54
N GLN A 780 -7.53 23.67 -4.88
CA GLN A 780 -8.66 24.52 -4.50
C GLN A 780 -9.64 24.73 -5.65
N THR A 781 -9.17 24.60 -6.88
CA THR A 781 -9.99 24.77 -8.06
C THR A 781 -10.91 23.57 -8.28
N MET A 782 -12.21 23.87 -8.37
CA MET A 782 -13.23 22.87 -8.68
C MET A 782 -13.58 22.94 -10.17
N ARG A 783 -13.60 21.77 -10.81
CA ARG A 783 -13.88 21.64 -12.25
C ARG A 783 -14.85 20.49 -12.51
N GLY A 784 -15.54 20.59 -13.64
CA GLY A 784 -16.41 19.52 -14.10
C GLY A 784 -17.59 20.00 -14.93
N ALA A 785 -18.41 19.05 -15.31
CA ALA A 785 -19.67 19.23 -15.98
C ALA A 785 -20.82 18.72 -15.10
N MET A 786 -21.99 19.32 -15.24
CA MET A 786 -23.18 18.88 -14.52
C MET A 786 -24.43 18.93 -15.39
N GLN A 787 -25.33 17.97 -15.19
CA GLN A 787 -26.64 17.94 -15.88
C GLN A 787 -27.72 17.58 -14.88
N THR A 788 -28.83 18.31 -14.90
CA THR A 788 -30.04 18.02 -14.11
C THR A 788 -31.05 17.24 -14.94
N VAL A 789 -31.58 16.18 -14.37
CA VAL A 789 -32.58 15.30 -14.98
C VAL A 789 -33.81 15.23 -14.10
N ALA A 790 -34.98 15.52 -14.66
CA ALA A 790 -36.26 15.29 -14.02
C ALA A 790 -36.65 13.82 -14.20
N LEU A 791 -36.83 13.10 -13.10
CA LEU A 791 -37.21 11.69 -13.09
C LEU A 791 -38.70 11.53 -12.80
N ASN A 792 -39.24 12.30 -11.85
CA ASN A 792 -40.66 12.27 -11.43
C ASN A 792 -41.18 10.85 -11.20
N GLN A 793 -40.40 10.04 -10.52
CA GLN A 793 -40.73 8.65 -10.22
C GLN A 793 -42.02 8.57 -9.36
N THR A 794 -42.85 7.61 -9.65
CA THR A 794 -44.06 7.31 -8.84
C THR A 794 -43.81 6.23 -7.79
N GLU A 795 -42.79 5.45 -8.00
CA GLU A 795 -42.27 4.41 -7.10
C GLU A 795 -40.74 4.45 -7.06
N PRO A 796 -40.05 3.92 -6.02
CA PRO A 796 -38.61 3.95 -5.94
C PRO A 796 -37.97 2.96 -6.93
N ILE A 797 -37.56 3.47 -8.11
CA ILE A 797 -36.95 2.67 -9.17
C ILE A 797 -35.43 2.81 -9.06
N PRO A 798 -34.67 1.71 -9.00
CA PRO A 798 -33.23 1.75 -9.00
C PRO A 798 -32.65 2.42 -10.26
N LEU A 799 -31.50 3.08 -10.10
CA LEU A 799 -30.79 3.76 -11.18
C LEU A 799 -29.42 3.12 -11.39
N ILE A 800 -28.96 3.14 -12.64
CA ILE A 800 -27.59 2.81 -13.03
C ILE A 800 -26.93 4.08 -13.48
N LEU A 801 -25.90 4.54 -12.74
CA LEU A 801 -24.99 5.59 -13.11
C LEU A 801 -23.72 4.95 -13.66
N HIS A 802 -23.26 5.36 -14.84
CA HIS A 802 -22.07 4.81 -15.46
C HIS A 802 -21.30 5.83 -16.31
N GLY A 803 -20.06 5.51 -16.67
CA GLY A 803 -19.27 6.26 -17.63
C GLY A 803 -17.80 5.92 -17.62
N PHE A 804 -17.05 6.59 -18.46
CA PHE A 804 -15.61 6.45 -18.56
C PHE A 804 -14.90 7.68 -18.04
N SER A 805 -13.72 7.45 -17.48
CA SER A 805 -12.77 8.52 -17.20
C SER A 805 -11.33 8.05 -17.40
N LYS A 806 -10.47 8.98 -17.80
CA LYS A 806 -9.03 8.78 -17.91
C LYS A 806 -8.34 9.86 -17.10
N GLY A 807 -7.37 9.47 -16.26
CA GLY A 807 -6.60 10.38 -15.41
C GLY A 807 -5.12 10.38 -15.78
N GLU A 808 -4.51 11.57 -15.80
CA GLU A 808 -3.06 11.74 -15.92
C GLU A 808 -2.53 12.62 -14.81
N ASN A 809 -1.52 12.13 -14.10
CA ASN A 809 -0.86 12.83 -13.00
C ASN A 809 -1.86 13.34 -11.93
N VAL A 810 -2.93 12.60 -11.71
CA VAL A 810 -3.97 12.96 -10.73
C VAL A 810 -3.41 12.79 -9.31
N PHE A 811 -3.43 13.87 -8.54
CA PHE A 811 -2.99 13.88 -7.15
C PHE A 811 -4.03 14.57 -6.24
N PRO A 812 -4.38 13.98 -5.08
CA PRO A 812 -4.11 12.61 -4.62
C PRO A 812 -4.68 11.53 -5.55
N ALA A 813 -4.01 10.38 -5.67
CA ALA A 813 -4.40 9.31 -6.59
C ALA A 813 -5.48 8.35 -6.03
N ASN A 814 -5.88 8.52 -4.77
CA ASN A 814 -6.87 7.67 -4.11
C ASN A 814 -8.26 7.79 -4.72
N LEU A 815 -9.01 6.71 -4.68
CA LEU A 815 -10.43 6.69 -5.06
C LEU A 815 -11.26 7.55 -4.08
N SER A 816 -11.99 8.54 -4.59
CA SER A 816 -12.90 9.36 -3.80
C SER A 816 -13.99 9.99 -4.65
N GLY A 817 -14.95 10.63 -4.00
CA GLY A 817 -15.98 11.43 -4.69
C GLY A 817 -15.47 12.70 -5.35
N ASP A 818 -14.19 13.05 -5.19
CA ASP A 818 -13.62 14.29 -5.74
C ASP A 818 -13.10 14.15 -7.18
N TYR A 819 -12.83 12.90 -7.58
CA TYR A 819 -12.63 12.53 -8.97
C TYR A 819 -13.56 11.36 -9.30
N SER A 820 -14.73 11.67 -9.85
CA SER A 820 -15.82 10.69 -9.99
C SER A 820 -16.88 11.12 -10.97
N LEU A 821 -17.76 10.19 -11.36
CA LEU A 821 -19.15 10.56 -11.63
C LEU A 821 -19.84 10.62 -10.27
N TYR A 822 -20.59 11.66 -10.05
CA TYR A 822 -21.23 11.97 -8.79
C TYR A 822 -22.70 12.28 -9.01
N LEU A 823 -23.58 11.75 -8.18
CA LEU A 823 -25.02 12.00 -8.28
C LEU A 823 -25.56 12.50 -6.94
N ASP A 824 -26.27 13.62 -7.03
CA ASP A 824 -27.18 14.11 -5.98
C ASP A 824 -28.61 14.05 -6.50
N ALA A 825 -29.54 13.65 -5.64
CA ALA A 825 -30.95 13.61 -6.01
C ALA A 825 -31.85 14.20 -4.93
N ARG A 826 -33.08 14.55 -5.34
CA ARG A 826 -34.17 14.91 -4.44
C ARG A 826 -35.33 13.97 -4.65
N TYR A 827 -35.82 13.45 -3.56
CA TYR A 827 -37.04 12.67 -3.52
C TYR A 827 -38.26 13.54 -3.81
N VAL A 828 -39.39 12.92 -4.14
CA VAL A 828 -40.66 13.63 -4.40
C VAL A 828 -41.13 14.43 -3.18
N ASP A 829 -40.84 13.96 -1.96
CA ASP A 829 -41.13 14.68 -0.70
C ASP A 829 -40.11 15.82 -0.40
N GLY A 830 -39.15 16.07 -1.27
CA GLY A 830 -38.16 17.12 -1.12
C GLY A 830 -36.91 16.75 -0.29
N SER A 831 -36.92 15.59 0.39
CA SER A 831 -35.75 15.11 1.13
C SER A 831 -34.59 14.71 0.15
N PRO A 832 -33.32 14.84 0.58
CA PRO A 832 -32.20 14.60 -0.32
C PRO A 832 -31.72 13.16 -0.30
N LEU A 833 -31.09 12.76 -1.43
CA LEU A 833 -30.18 11.62 -1.56
C LEU A 833 -28.85 12.18 -2.05
N TRP A 834 -27.83 12.15 -1.20
CA TRP A 834 -26.54 12.77 -1.49
C TRP A 834 -25.41 11.75 -1.64
N GLY A 835 -24.51 12.03 -2.55
CA GLY A 835 -23.20 11.38 -2.56
C GLY A 835 -23.14 10.00 -3.16
N GLU A 836 -23.96 9.71 -4.17
CA GLU A 836 -23.84 8.48 -4.94
C GLU A 836 -22.71 8.63 -5.97
N ILE A 837 -21.62 7.88 -5.78
CA ILE A 837 -20.38 8.09 -6.51
C ILE A 837 -19.93 6.86 -7.31
N VAL A 838 -19.37 7.12 -8.50
CA VAL A 838 -18.52 6.21 -9.28
C VAL A 838 -17.11 6.79 -9.27
N PRO A 839 -16.24 6.36 -8.36
CA PRO A 839 -14.93 6.98 -8.20
C PRO A 839 -13.95 6.51 -9.28
N PHE A 840 -13.09 7.45 -9.73
CA PHE A 840 -11.95 7.20 -10.59
C PHE A 840 -10.65 7.60 -9.89
N GLY A 841 -9.53 7.26 -10.47
CA GLY A 841 -8.22 7.52 -9.89
C GLY A 841 -7.38 6.27 -9.87
N GLY A 842 -6.52 6.08 -8.87
CA GLY A 842 -5.69 4.88 -8.79
C GLY A 842 -6.47 3.61 -9.09
N THR A 843 -5.85 2.68 -9.77
CA THR A 843 -6.51 1.46 -10.25
C THR A 843 -7.10 0.66 -9.08
N ARG A 844 -8.27 0.09 -9.28
CA ARG A 844 -8.93 -0.80 -8.32
C ARG A 844 -8.10 -2.05 -7.97
N ASP A 845 -7.15 -2.42 -8.82
CA ASP A 845 -6.23 -3.55 -8.67
C ASP A 845 -4.83 -3.14 -8.19
N GLY A 846 -4.67 -1.90 -7.73
CA GLY A 846 -3.38 -1.35 -7.31
C GLY A 846 -2.44 -1.00 -8.47
N ARG A 847 -2.88 -1.18 -9.71
CA ARG A 847 -2.12 -0.78 -10.91
C ARG A 847 -2.60 0.58 -11.38
N ARG A 848 -1.68 1.50 -11.58
CA ARG A 848 -2.00 2.81 -12.16
C ARG A 848 -2.33 2.64 -13.63
N GLY A 849 -3.60 2.78 -13.98
CA GLY A 849 -4.05 2.73 -15.35
C GLY A 849 -3.68 4.01 -16.09
N THR A 850 -2.90 3.88 -17.15
CA THR A 850 -2.64 4.97 -18.11
C THR A 850 -3.74 5.12 -19.16
N GLY A 851 -4.85 4.40 -19.03
CA GLY A 851 -5.93 4.36 -20.01
C GLY A 851 -7.30 4.73 -19.45
N TRP A 852 -8.29 4.59 -20.30
CA TRP A 852 -9.67 4.79 -19.94
C TRP A 852 -10.15 3.76 -18.92
N GLN A 853 -10.77 4.23 -17.82
CA GLN A 853 -11.38 3.44 -16.75
C GLN A 853 -12.89 3.46 -16.96
N TRP A 854 -13.51 2.30 -16.87
CA TRP A 854 -14.95 2.16 -16.80
C TRP A 854 -15.38 2.10 -15.34
N GLY A 855 -16.45 2.82 -14.99
CA GLY A 855 -17.08 2.70 -13.70
C GLY A 855 -18.59 2.74 -13.82
N TRP A 856 -19.27 2.03 -12.92
CA TRP A 856 -20.71 2.10 -12.78
C TRP A 856 -21.16 1.81 -11.35
N ARG A 857 -22.39 2.27 -11.04
CA ARG A 857 -22.98 2.10 -9.72
C ARG A 857 -24.48 1.79 -9.85
N LEU A 858 -24.94 0.80 -9.09
CA LEU A 858 -26.35 0.59 -8.82
C LEU A 858 -26.76 1.49 -7.64
N ILE A 859 -27.68 2.42 -7.89
CA ILE A 859 -28.25 3.32 -6.90
C ILE A 859 -29.65 2.81 -6.57
N VAL A 860 -29.88 2.49 -5.30
CA VAL A 860 -31.18 1.98 -4.82
C VAL A 860 -31.82 3.03 -3.91
N PRO A 861 -32.79 3.82 -4.43
CA PRO A 861 -33.43 4.87 -3.65
C PRO A 861 -34.44 4.31 -2.65
N GLU A 862 -34.55 4.94 -1.50
CA GLU A 862 -35.53 4.57 -0.48
C GLU A 862 -36.96 5.05 -0.82
N LYS A 863 -37.05 6.14 -1.58
CA LYS A 863 -38.29 6.81 -1.98
C LYS A 863 -38.22 7.16 -3.47
N PRO A 864 -39.35 7.48 -4.10
CA PRO A 864 -39.39 7.95 -5.49
C PRO A 864 -38.58 9.24 -5.65
N ILE A 865 -37.73 9.27 -6.68
CA ILE A 865 -36.88 10.42 -7.01
C ILE A 865 -37.65 11.40 -7.90
N ARG A 866 -37.65 12.70 -7.54
CA ARG A 866 -38.18 13.77 -8.35
C ARG A 866 -37.21 14.22 -9.44
N GLU A 867 -35.96 14.47 -9.02
CA GLU A 867 -34.91 14.98 -9.91
C GLU A 867 -33.54 14.50 -9.42
N ALA A 868 -32.59 14.38 -10.34
CA ALA A 868 -31.21 14.07 -10.05
C ALA A 868 -30.27 15.03 -10.78
N VAL A 869 -29.13 15.35 -10.16
CA VAL A 869 -28.04 16.09 -10.78
C VAL A 869 -26.85 15.15 -10.89
N VAL A 870 -26.38 14.95 -12.10
CA VAL A 870 -25.19 14.14 -12.40
C VAL A 870 -24.04 15.06 -12.69
N TYR A 871 -22.90 14.76 -12.08
CA TYR A 871 -21.66 15.51 -12.26
C TYR A 871 -20.59 14.59 -12.83
N ALA A 872 -19.82 15.07 -13.80
CA ALA A 872 -18.48 14.61 -14.11
C ALA A 872 -17.53 15.52 -13.32
N LEU A 873 -17.01 15.02 -12.19
CA LEU A 873 -16.46 15.83 -11.12
C LEU A 873 -14.94 15.67 -11.00
N PHE A 874 -14.23 16.81 -11.01
CA PHE A 874 -12.80 16.88 -10.73
C PHE A 874 -12.53 18.09 -9.81
N ARG A 875 -12.42 17.84 -8.52
CA ARG A 875 -12.21 18.87 -7.49
C ARG A 875 -11.20 18.40 -6.45
N TYR A 876 -10.55 19.31 -5.76
CA TYR A 876 -9.54 19.03 -4.75
C TYR A 876 -8.46 18.06 -5.25
N ARG A 877 -8.12 18.19 -6.53
CA ARG A 877 -7.16 17.36 -7.25
C ARG A 877 -6.29 18.22 -8.15
N LYS A 878 -5.01 17.86 -8.25
CA LYS A 878 -4.11 18.30 -9.31
C LYS A 878 -4.08 17.28 -10.42
N GLY A 879 -3.68 17.69 -11.63
CA GLY A 879 -3.54 16.82 -12.78
C GLY A 879 -4.63 17.00 -13.80
N ARG A 880 -4.88 15.96 -14.59
CA ARG A 880 -5.76 15.96 -15.76
C ARG A 880 -6.76 14.83 -15.68
N ALA A 881 -8.00 15.10 -16.02
CA ALA A 881 -9.07 14.11 -16.09
C ALA A 881 -9.92 14.30 -17.32
N TRP A 882 -10.17 13.23 -18.04
CA TRP A 882 -11.12 13.16 -19.16
C TRP A 882 -12.34 12.38 -18.73
N PHE A 883 -13.51 12.76 -19.24
CA PHE A 883 -14.75 12.02 -19.03
C PHE A 883 -15.46 11.83 -20.36
N ASP A 884 -16.09 10.67 -20.52
CA ASP A 884 -16.80 10.31 -21.73
C ASP A 884 -17.82 9.20 -21.49
N GLY A 885 -18.81 9.04 -22.39
CA GLY A 885 -19.81 7.97 -22.33
C GLY A 885 -20.61 7.94 -21.02
N VAL A 886 -21.01 9.11 -20.50
CA VAL A 886 -21.72 9.24 -19.24
C VAL A 886 -23.20 8.90 -19.41
N GLY A 887 -23.72 8.04 -18.54
CA GLY A 887 -25.13 7.62 -18.61
C GLY A 887 -25.79 7.47 -17.26
N LEU A 888 -27.09 7.72 -17.26
CA LEU A 888 -28.01 7.45 -16.16
C LEU A 888 -29.24 6.74 -16.73
N THR A 889 -29.60 5.58 -16.16
CA THR A 889 -30.71 4.77 -16.65
C THR A 889 -31.53 4.23 -15.49
N GLU A 890 -32.86 4.20 -15.63
CA GLU A 890 -33.73 3.48 -14.70
C GLU A 890 -33.63 1.97 -14.95
N LEU A 891 -33.40 1.21 -13.87
CA LEU A 891 -33.36 -0.24 -13.93
C LEU A 891 -34.79 -0.79 -13.83
N ARG A 892 -35.46 -0.92 -14.98
CA ARG A 892 -36.76 -1.56 -15.07
C ARG A 892 -36.56 -2.96 -15.62
N LEU A 893 -36.75 -3.96 -14.74
CA LEU A 893 -36.59 -5.35 -15.08
C LEU A 893 -37.95 -6.02 -15.26
N PRO A 894 -38.05 -7.01 -16.14
CA PRO A 894 -39.28 -7.83 -16.22
C PRO A 894 -39.51 -8.60 -14.92
N PRO A 895 -40.73 -9.02 -14.63
CA PRO A 895 -41.05 -9.80 -13.42
C PRO A 895 -40.16 -11.03 -13.30
N ASN A 896 -39.63 -11.28 -12.09
CA ASN A 896 -38.85 -12.47 -11.79
C ASN A 896 -39.72 -13.73 -11.88
N LEU A 897 -39.28 -14.74 -12.63
CA LEU A 897 -40.00 -16.00 -12.82
C LEU A 897 -39.86 -16.95 -11.61
N ALA A 898 -38.89 -16.72 -10.77
CA ALA A 898 -38.59 -17.58 -9.64
C ALA A 898 -38.99 -16.95 -8.31
N LYS A 899 -39.35 -17.81 -7.36
CA LYS A 899 -39.53 -17.49 -5.95
C LYS A 899 -38.70 -18.45 -5.11
N VAL A 900 -38.20 -17.96 -3.99
CA VAL A 900 -37.52 -18.83 -3.01
C VAL A 900 -38.45 -19.97 -2.60
N GLU A 901 -37.96 -21.20 -2.68
CA GLU A 901 -38.69 -22.42 -2.35
C GLU A 901 -38.57 -22.74 -0.85
N GLY A 902 -39.67 -23.04 -0.18
CA GLY A 902 -39.73 -23.49 1.22
C GLY A 902 -39.96 -22.38 2.24
N ASN A 903 -39.85 -22.74 3.54
CA ASN A 903 -40.04 -21.84 4.67
C ASN A 903 -38.68 -21.28 5.18
N ALA A 904 -38.03 -20.47 4.36
CA ALA A 904 -36.81 -19.72 4.75
C ALA A 904 -37.12 -18.22 4.70
N PRO A 905 -37.75 -17.63 5.73
CA PRO A 905 -38.16 -16.24 5.71
C PRO A 905 -36.98 -15.28 5.46
N GLU A 906 -35.79 -15.63 5.92
CA GLU A 906 -34.59 -14.86 5.75
C GLU A 906 -34.13 -14.75 4.28
N MET A 907 -34.54 -15.70 3.42
CA MET A 907 -34.17 -15.71 1.99
C MET A 907 -35.27 -15.06 1.11
N LEU A 908 -36.44 -14.73 1.63
CA LEU A 908 -37.51 -14.08 0.84
C LEU A 908 -37.06 -12.79 0.14
N PRO A 909 -36.17 -11.98 0.73
CA PRO A 909 -35.59 -10.80 0.07
C PRO A 909 -34.90 -11.09 -1.27
N LEU A 910 -34.50 -12.34 -1.53
CA LEU A 910 -33.77 -12.68 -2.74
C LEU A 910 -34.64 -12.69 -4.02
N THR A 911 -35.96 -12.71 -3.90
CA THR A 911 -36.89 -12.77 -5.06
C THR A 911 -38.16 -11.93 -4.84
N ASP A 912 -38.13 -10.92 -3.99
CA ASP A 912 -39.28 -10.05 -3.72
C ASP A 912 -39.43 -8.91 -4.73
N GLY A 913 -38.37 -8.64 -5.54
CA GLY A 913 -38.32 -7.56 -6.52
C GLY A 913 -38.00 -6.20 -5.89
N ASP A 914 -37.71 -6.16 -4.60
CA ASP A 914 -37.37 -4.94 -3.88
C ASP A 914 -35.85 -4.86 -3.64
N PHE A 915 -35.14 -4.08 -4.43
CA PHE A 915 -33.69 -3.90 -4.29
C PHE A 915 -33.24 -3.25 -2.97
N ARG A 916 -34.16 -2.73 -2.17
CA ARG A 916 -33.89 -2.19 -0.83
C ARG A 916 -33.67 -3.29 0.20
N THR A 917 -34.30 -4.44 0.01
CA THR A 917 -34.09 -5.62 0.83
C THR A 917 -32.81 -6.34 0.45
N MET A 918 -32.30 -7.19 1.33
CA MET A 918 -31.10 -7.99 1.05
C MET A 918 -30.99 -9.20 1.98
N TRP A 919 -30.27 -10.18 1.50
CA TRP A 919 -29.86 -11.35 2.26
C TRP A 919 -28.33 -11.43 2.34
N GLN A 920 -27.80 -11.96 3.45
CA GLN A 920 -26.35 -12.13 3.67
C GLN A 920 -26.00 -13.60 3.79
N GLY A 921 -24.91 -14.00 3.12
CA GLY A 921 -24.39 -15.35 3.13
C GLY A 921 -22.91 -15.42 3.47
N LYS A 922 -22.47 -16.59 3.93
CA LYS A 922 -21.08 -16.90 4.26
C LYS A 922 -20.76 -18.34 3.93
N GLY A 923 -19.55 -18.59 3.42
CA GLY A 923 -19.14 -19.95 3.00
C GLY A 923 -19.91 -20.41 1.77
N GLU A 924 -20.40 -21.64 1.80
CA GLU A 924 -21.29 -22.17 0.75
C GLU A 924 -22.74 -22.01 1.17
N SER A 925 -23.54 -21.35 0.35
CA SER A 925 -24.99 -21.20 0.55
C SER A 925 -25.75 -21.72 -0.65
N VAL A 926 -26.84 -22.42 -0.38
CA VAL A 926 -27.74 -22.97 -1.40
C VAL A 926 -29.06 -22.20 -1.35
N ILE A 927 -29.40 -21.57 -2.47
CA ILE A 927 -30.64 -20.80 -2.64
C ILE A 927 -31.59 -21.64 -3.49
N PRO A 928 -32.59 -22.30 -2.90
CA PRO A 928 -33.57 -23.08 -3.66
C PRO A 928 -34.64 -22.16 -4.25
N LEU A 929 -34.93 -22.35 -5.53
CA LEU A 929 -35.86 -21.52 -6.30
C LEU A 929 -36.91 -22.37 -7.02
N ALA A 930 -38.17 -22.02 -6.84
CA ALA A 930 -39.29 -22.57 -7.57
C ALA A 930 -39.64 -21.68 -8.79
N VAL A 931 -39.83 -22.26 -9.94
CA VAL A 931 -40.30 -21.62 -11.16
C VAL A 931 -41.73 -22.07 -11.45
N SER A 932 -42.68 -21.16 -11.31
CA SER A 932 -44.11 -21.48 -11.49
C SER A 932 -44.82 -20.46 -12.38
N PRO A 933 -45.44 -20.87 -13.47
CA PRO A 933 -45.48 -22.22 -13.99
C PRO A 933 -44.13 -22.71 -14.51
N MET A 934 -43.97 -24.04 -14.71
CA MET A 934 -42.74 -24.62 -15.32
C MET A 934 -42.43 -23.91 -16.65
N ALA A 935 -41.22 -23.39 -16.74
CA ALA A 935 -40.77 -22.57 -17.86
C ALA A 935 -39.42 -23.03 -18.42
N MET A 936 -39.11 -22.60 -19.63
CA MET A 936 -37.72 -22.65 -20.15
C MET A 936 -36.89 -21.58 -19.44
N VAL A 937 -35.83 -21.98 -18.77
CA VAL A 937 -34.88 -21.11 -18.07
C VAL A 937 -33.53 -21.18 -18.76
N ARG A 938 -32.89 -20.05 -18.98
CA ARG A 938 -31.57 -19.94 -19.63
C ARG A 938 -30.61 -18.98 -18.95
N GLN A 939 -31.09 -18.20 -17.99
CA GLN A 939 -30.27 -17.17 -17.34
C GLN A 939 -30.62 -17.04 -15.86
N VAL A 940 -29.60 -16.83 -15.05
CA VAL A 940 -29.69 -16.35 -13.67
C VAL A 940 -28.89 -15.08 -13.55
N ALA A 941 -29.49 -14.02 -12.98
CA ALA A 941 -28.82 -12.76 -12.65
C ALA A 941 -28.82 -12.55 -11.14
N ILE A 942 -27.68 -12.19 -10.58
CA ILE A 942 -27.49 -12.00 -9.14
C ILE A 942 -27.00 -10.58 -8.92
N TRP A 943 -27.81 -9.78 -8.20
CA TRP A 943 -27.51 -8.41 -7.85
C TRP A 943 -26.90 -8.33 -6.46
N TRP A 944 -25.66 -7.86 -6.38
CA TRP A 944 -24.90 -7.75 -5.14
C TRP A 944 -25.22 -6.45 -4.41
N ARG A 945 -25.07 -6.44 -3.09
CA ARG A 945 -25.15 -5.19 -2.31
C ARG A 945 -24.06 -4.19 -2.73
N SER A 946 -22.85 -4.68 -2.96
CA SER A 946 -21.71 -3.93 -3.47
C SER A 946 -20.70 -4.88 -4.13
N PRO A 947 -19.80 -4.37 -4.97
CA PRO A 947 -18.74 -5.18 -5.58
C PRO A 947 -17.84 -5.91 -4.58
N GLU A 948 -17.61 -5.34 -3.40
CA GLU A 948 -16.78 -5.92 -2.34
C GLU A 948 -17.51 -7.06 -1.59
N ARG A 949 -18.86 -7.06 -1.62
CA ARG A 949 -19.71 -8.03 -0.93
C ARG A 949 -20.36 -9.00 -1.90
N ARG A 950 -19.56 -9.65 -2.75
CA ARG A 950 -20.00 -10.69 -3.68
C ARG A 950 -19.43 -12.06 -3.30
N ALA A 951 -20.08 -13.12 -3.71
CA ALA A 951 -19.50 -14.45 -3.65
C ALA A 951 -18.32 -14.59 -4.64
N GLU A 952 -17.46 -15.56 -4.43
CA GLU A 952 -16.33 -15.84 -5.33
C GLU A 952 -16.78 -16.65 -6.56
N THR A 953 -17.70 -17.60 -6.34
CA THR A 953 -18.23 -18.44 -7.42
C THR A 953 -19.74 -18.59 -7.33
N VAL A 954 -20.34 -18.80 -8.49
CA VAL A 954 -21.75 -19.10 -8.69
C VAL A 954 -21.88 -20.39 -9.46
N ARG A 955 -22.67 -21.34 -8.92
CA ARG A 955 -23.08 -22.57 -9.59
C ARG A 955 -24.60 -22.61 -9.69
N VAL A 956 -25.12 -23.00 -10.85
CA VAL A 956 -26.54 -23.19 -11.09
C VAL A 956 -26.79 -24.66 -11.34
N GLU A 957 -27.77 -25.21 -10.62
CA GLU A 957 -28.25 -26.56 -10.79
C GLU A 957 -29.76 -26.58 -11.02
N ILE A 958 -30.24 -27.44 -11.85
CA ILE A 958 -31.67 -27.63 -12.15
C ILE A 958 -32.16 -29.00 -11.69
N TRP A 959 -33.43 -29.07 -11.38
CA TRP A 959 -34.11 -30.34 -11.10
C TRP A 959 -34.67 -30.94 -12.39
N ASP A 960 -34.21 -32.15 -12.79
CA ASP A 960 -34.67 -32.81 -14.01
C ASP A 960 -35.88 -33.74 -13.82
N GLY A 961 -36.46 -33.75 -12.63
CA GLY A 961 -37.54 -34.64 -12.21
C GLY A 961 -37.07 -35.79 -11.32
N SER A 962 -35.75 -36.08 -11.30
CA SER A 962 -35.17 -37.20 -10.52
C SER A 962 -33.96 -36.78 -9.70
N ALA A 963 -33.13 -35.88 -10.23
CA ALA A 963 -31.90 -35.44 -9.59
C ALA A 963 -31.56 -33.97 -9.90
N TRP A 964 -30.70 -33.41 -9.08
CA TRP A 964 -30.08 -32.10 -9.35
C TRP A 964 -28.94 -32.24 -10.34
N LYS A 965 -29.03 -31.55 -11.47
CA LYS A 965 -27.98 -31.51 -12.50
C LYS A 965 -27.36 -30.13 -12.57
N ARG A 966 -26.02 -30.06 -12.47
CA ARG A 966 -25.26 -28.85 -12.69
C ARG A 966 -25.37 -28.44 -14.16
N VAL A 967 -25.82 -27.23 -14.41
CA VAL A 967 -25.90 -26.64 -15.77
C VAL A 967 -24.71 -25.74 -16.04
N THR A 968 -24.21 -25.05 -15.01
CA THR A 968 -23.05 -24.18 -15.16
C THR A 968 -22.41 -23.85 -13.80
N GLU A 969 -21.14 -23.45 -13.84
CA GLU A 969 -20.41 -22.89 -12.71
C GLU A 969 -19.35 -21.92 -13.25
N ARG A 970 -19.25 -20.73 -12.63
CA ARG A 970 -18.26 -19.72 -13.02
C ARG A 970 -17.85 -18.87 -11.82
N PRO A 971 -16.65 -18.21 -11.87
CA PRO A 971 -16.33 -17.14 -10.94
C PRO A 971 -17.28 -15.96 -11.14
N THR A 972 -17.49 -15.16 -10.10
CA THR A 972 -18.21 -13.88 -10.18
C THR A 972 -17.34 -12.82 -10.83
N ASP A 973 -17.95 -11.73 -11.30
CA ASP A 973 -17.22 -10.67 -11.95
C ASP A 973 -16.55 -9.77 -10.91
N ALA A 974 -15.27 -9.53 -11.06
CA ALA A 974 -14.56 -8.58 -10.22
C ALA A 974 -15.15 -7.17 -10.40
N ASP A 975 -15.26 -6.42 -9.32
CA ASP A 975 -15.71 -5.02 -9.32
C ASP A 975 -17.10 -4.76 -9.93
N SER A 976 -18.00 -5.76 -9.89
CA SER A 976 -19.34 -5.66 -10.46
C SER A 976 -20.44 -5.75 -9.41
N TRP A 977 -21.49 -4.98 -9.57
CA TRP A 977 -22.75 -5.04 -8.80
C TRP A 977 -23.65 -6.20 -9.26
N LEU A 978 -23.29 -6.87 -10.34
CA LEU A 978 -24.10 -7.87 -11.02
C LEU A 978 -23.24 -9.06 -11.47
N THR A 979 -23.77 -10.26 -11.30
CA THR A 979 -23.25 -11.47 -11.95
C THR A 979 -24.36 -12.11 -12.77
N VAL A 980 -24.17 -12.20 -14.10
CA VAL A 980 -25.08 -12.86 -15.02
C VAL A 980 -24.51 -14.22 -15.40
N VAL A 981 -25.35 -15.25 -15.34
CA VAL A 981 -24.98 -16.63 -15.67
C VAL A 981 -25.92 -17.14 -16.75
N ASP A 982 -25.44 -17.22 -17.99
CA ASP A 982 -26.16 -17.80 -19.10
C ASP A 982 -25.83 -19.29 -19.25
N PHE A 983 -26.82 -20.09 -19.64
CA PHE A 983 -26.67 -21.51 -19.93
C PHE A 983 -27.66 -21.99 -21.01
N THR A 984 -27.46 -23.19 -21.52
CA THR A 984 -28.40 -23.78 -22.49
C THR A 984 -29.80 -23.83 -21.89
N ALA A 985 -30.80 -23.34 -22.64
CA ALA A 985 -32.17 -23.26 -22.14
C ALA A 985 -32.69 -24.65 -21.71
N VAL A 986 -33.22 -24.74 -20.52
CA VAL A 986 -33.73 -26.00 -19.92
C VAL A 986 -35.13 -25.78 -19.37
N LYS A 987 -36.05 -26.73 -19.66
CA LYS A 987 -37.39 -26.71 -19.09
C LYS A 987 -37.36 -27.26 -17.67
N THR A 988 -37.70 -26.42 -16.67
CA THR A 988 -37.69 -26.82 -15.26
C THR A 988 -38.76 -26.12 -14.46
N SER A 989 -39.16 -26.70 -13.35
CA SER A 989 -40.01 -26.06 -12.31
C SER A 989 -39.20 -25.70 -11.07
N ARG A 990 -37.92 -26.14 -10.96
CA ARG A 990 -37.07 -25.94 -9.79
C ARG A 990 -35.61 -25.81 -10.21
N LEU A 991 -34.94 -24.83 -9.62
CA LEU A 991 -33.50 -24.67 -9.73
C LEU A 991 -32.90 -24.27 -8.40
N ARG A 992 -31.60 -24.39 -8.25
CA ARG A 992 -30.89 -23.84 -7.10
C ARG A 992 -29.65 -23.11 -7.53
N VAL A 993 -29.40 -22.00 -6.87
CA VAL A 993 -28.17 -21.20 -7.01
C VAL A 993 -27.28 -21.49 -5.82
N ILE A 994 -26.05 -21.87 -6.06
CA ILE A 994 -25.05 -22.18 -5.03
C ILE A 994 -23.99 -21.12 -5.12
N LEU A 995 -23.83 -20.38 -4.02
CA LEU A 995 -22.86 -19.30 -3.86
C LEU A 995 -21.75 -19.75 -2.92
N ARG A 996 -20.49 -19.44 -3.25
CA ARG A 996 -19.34 -19.69 -2.37
C ARG A 996 -18.53 -18.41 -2.23
N GLY A 997 -18.17 -18.06 -0.99
CA GLY A 997 -17.33 -16.90 -0.67
C GLY A 997 -17.23 -16.67 0.84
N SER A 998 -16.32 -15.84 1.26
CA SER A 998 -16.05 -15.59 2.68
C SER A 998 -17.17 -14.79 3.37
N ASP A 999 -17.70 -13.76 2.69
CA ASP A 999 -18.79 -12.89 3.16
C ASP A 999 -19.40 -12.16 1.96
N TYR A 1000 -20.69 -12.32 1.75
CA TYR A 1000 -21.38 -11.71 0.60
C TYR A 1000 -22.81 -11.31 0.96
N ALA A 1001 -23.33 -10.33 0.23
CA ALA A 1001 -24.70 -9.84 0.40
C ALA A 1001 -25.40 -9.68 -0.95
N VAL A 1002 -26.56 -10.28 -1.08
CA VAL A 1002 -27.38 -10.34 -2.30
C VAL A 1002 -28.64 -9.51 -2.12
N ARG A 1003 -28.92 -8.64 -3.09
CA ARG A 1003 -30.18 -7.87 -3.14
C ARG A 1003 -31.28 -8.66 -3.82
N GLU A 1004 -30.98 -9.23 -5.01
CA GLU A 1004 -31.95 -9.94 -5.82
C GLU A 1004 -31.28 -11.08 -6.58
N VAL A 1005 -31.99 -12.20 -6.74
CA VAL A 1005 -31.67 -13.30 -7.63
C VAL A 1005 -32.81 -13.44 -8.64
N GLU A 1006 -32.53 -13.17 -9.89
CA GLU A 1006 -33.51 -13.21 -10.96
C GLU A 1006 -33.28 -14.41 -11.87
N VAL A 1007 -34.36 -15.04 -12.23
CA VAL A 1007 -34.38 -16.16 -13.18
C VAL A 1007 -35.15 -15.73 -14.42
N ARG A 1008 -34.56 -15.96 -15.57
CA ARG A 1008 -35.09 -15.50 -16.86
C ARG A 1008 -35.11 -16.60 -17.90
N TRP A 1009 -36.02 -16.48 -18.85
CA TRP A 1009 -36.22 -17.46 -19.90
C TRP A 1009 -35.83 -16.94 -21.30
N GLN A 1010 -35.68 -15.64 -21.50
CA GLN A 1010 -35.14 -15.04 -22.72
C GLN A 1010 -34.45 -13.74 -22.43
#